data_a28f8100047ff07193b7474f12ddb483
#
_entry.id   a28f8100047ff07193b7474f12ddb483
#
_cell.length_a   1.000
_cell.length_b   1.000
_cell.length_c   1.000
_cell.angle_alpha   90.00
_cell.angle_beta   90.00
_cell.angle_gamma   90.00
#
_symmetry.space_group_name_H-M   'P 1'
#
loop_
_entity.id
_entity.type
_entity.pdbx_description
1 polymer ?
#
loop_
_entity_poly.entity_id
_entity_poly.type
_entity_poly.pdbx_seq_one_letter_code
_entity_poly.pdbx_strand_id
1 'polypeptide(L)'
;MALPSLYSISTGKSIQTAFGGLNESYACAEAEFTEMKNFSSRGYPALQTRTPRRTMRAMGRCNGIYHLNGLLLCEGTNLRYTEDSEDDVATAAAGGEIVLENAVTDSEKIMIGMGTKILIWPDAKSFDTATGKLEALSAAWSQTGTVTIAPCDAGGKTYTVSSVGTTEPSGPADGTLFLKQNSSSSKWAYVNVLEQYDAKSGKWAEILLNSVKMTLPGLAAAGFKKGDTITVEQVPGLVEEYLAEGVNGEVTIEQMDGDSIVLTGSPRTESARYYGSFTVTAGGTTWKSMNGSENATAGGTTITARRRVPRLEYVTENANRVWGCNSEENVIYSCKLGDPTNWYSYRGIASDSYAVNVGSDGPFTGAATCMGYVLFFKENCLHKLYGSRPADYQLVSVQCRGVAKQASKSMCVLAEVLYYLSPDGVMAWDGSLPVKISGGLDNTWLMNVRGAVGGVLDTRYYLHLRVPGRNETRLLVYDTERRLWHEEDTAAEENASGWAMCSTGRQLYQWDGVNLWATEPEREADRDTDTAKANLEQKVGFEAVSGDIGLNIPADKYINRVFLRVDALTYSVVELQASYEGGAWETLGQAAVLNKYTRVNLPFVPERHDTMRLRIKGTGQIAVRSIAFSMAESRGNRVAGGEPKR
;
A
#
# COMPACT_ATOMS: atom_id res chain seq x y z
N MET A 1 -77.40 -13.22 -37.84
CA MET A 1 -76.05 -13.67 -37.51
C MET A 1 -75.38 -12.52 -36.83
N ALA A 2 -75.11 -12.62 -35.51
CA ALA A 2 -74.34 -11.63 -34.80
C ALA A 2 -72.89 -11.87 -35.16
N LEU A 3 -72.20 -10.83 -35.63
CA LEU A 3 -70.75 -10.86 -35.85
C LEU A 3 -70.02 -11.17 -34.51
N PRO A 4 -69.06 -12.10 -34.54
CA PRO A 4 -68.31 -12.37 -33.33
C PRO A 4 -67.62 -11.07 -32.86
N SER A 5 -67.86 -10.69 -31.60
CA SER A 5 -67.18 -9.54 -31.01
C SER A 5 -65.65 -9.71 -31.12
N LEU A 6 -65.00 -8.82 -31.83
CA LEU A 6 -63.54 -8.69 -31.80
C LEU A 6 -63.14 -8.39 -30.35
N TYR A 7 -62.68 -9.37 -29.63
CA TYR A 7 -62.17 -9.18 -28.30
C TYR A 7 -60.90 -8.28 -28.38
N SER A 8 -60.92 -7.18 -27.66
CA SER A 8 -59.76 -6.33 -27.53
C SER A 8 -58.63 -7.12 -26.86
N ILE A 9 -57.52 -7.25 -27.56
CA ILE A 9 -56.30 -7.81 -27.00
C ILE A 9 -55.88 -6.85 -25.86
N SER A 10 -55.72 -7.36 -24.63
CA SER A 10 -55.18 -6.58 -23.54
C SER A 10 -53.75 -6.18 -23.89
N THR A 11 -53.50 -4.88 -24.07
CA THR A 11 -52.15 -4.37 -24.34
C THR A 11 -51.63 -3.74 -23.07
N GLY A 12 -50.55 -4.32 -22.51
CA GLY A 12 -49.81 -3.78 -21.37
C GLY A 12 -48.65 -2.90 -21.83
N LYS A 13 -48.26 -1.96 -20.98
CA LYS A 13 -47.02 -1.20 -21.14
C LYS A 13 -46.25 -1.23 -19.83
N SER A 14 -44.96 -1.49 -19.90
CA SER A 14 -44.04 -1.43 -18.79
C SER A 14 -42.92 -0.45 -19.13
N ILE A 15 -42.41 0.25 -18.14
CA ILE A 15 -41.26 1.16 -18.28
C ILE A 15 -40.32 0.99 -17.12
N GLN A 16 -39.07 0.74 -17.44
CA GLN A 16 -37.95 0.66 -16.49
C GLN A 16 -37.14 1.93 -16.58
N THR A 17 -36.96 2.61 -15.46
CA THR A 17 -36.26 3.91 -15.35
C THR A 17 -35.09 3.89 -14.38
N ALA A 18 -34.94 2.84 -13.60
CA ALA A 18 -33.82 2.63 -12.71
C ALA A 18 -33.16 1.29 -13.06
N PHE A 19 -31.85 1.33 -13.18
CA PHE A 19 -31.05 0.17 -13.59
C PHE A 19 -30.15 -0.27 -12.46
N GLY A 20 -30.15 -1.58 -12.20
CA GLY A 20 -29.24 -2.24 -11.27
C GLY A 20 -27.84 -2.40 -11.85
N GLY A 21 -26.98 -3.06 -11.10
CA GLY A 21 -25.64 -3.39 -11.53
C GLY A 21 -25.52 -4.79 -12.10
N LEU A 22 -24.28 -5.25 -12.17
CA LEU A 22 -23.92 -6.63 -12.51
C LEU A 22 -24.36 -7.58 -11.39
N ASN A 23 -25.14 -8.60 -11.75
CA ASN A 23 -25.56 -9.67 -10.88
C ASN A 23 -25.52 -11.01 -11.65
N GLU A 24 -24.48 -11.78 -11.39
CA GLU A 24 -24.22 -13.09 -12.03
C GLU A 24 -24.94 -14.25 -11.31
N SER A 25 -25.70 -13.95 -10.26
CA SER A 25 -26.43 -14.98 -9.51
C SER A 25 -27.72 -15.40 -10.22
N TYR A 26 -28.25 -16.57 -9.85
CA TYR A 26 -29.56 -17.03 -10.35
C TYR A 26 -30.73 -16.10 -9.95
N ALA A 27 -30.52 -15.20 -9.01
CA ALA A 27 -31.53 -14.25 -8.55
C ALA A 27 -31.40 -12.87 -9.22
N CYS A 28 -30.81 -12.80 -10.43
CA CYS A 28 -30.70 -11.56 -11.19
C CYS A 28 -32.08 -11.01 -11.51
N ALA A 29 -32.38 -9.80 -11.04
CA ALA A 29 -33.65 -9.14 -11.26
C ALA A 29 -33.76 -8.58 -12.71
N GLU A 30 -34.99 -8.30 -13.18
CA GLU A 30 -35.23 -7.72 -14.53
C GLU A 30 -34.47 -6.40 -14.77
N ALA A 31 -34.19 -5.64 -13.71
CA ALA A 31 -33.47 -4.38 -13.74
C ALA A 31 -31.95 -4.51 -13.62
N GLU A 32 -31.46 -5.69 -13.33
CA GLU A 32 -30.03 -6.02 -13.19
C GLU A 32 -29.51 -6.68 -14.46
N PHE A 33 -28.19 -6.87 -14.49
CA PHE A 33 -27.51 -7.39 -15.68
C PHE A 33 -26.69 -8.62 -15.32
N THR A 34 -26.85 -9.68 -16.11
CA THR A 34 -26.04 -10.92 -15.99
C THR A 34 -24.65 -10.75 -16.57
N GLU A 35 -24.53 -9.86 -17.57
CA GLU A 35 -23.25 -9.48 -18.19
C GLU A 35 -23.24 -7.97 -18.36
N MET A 36 -22.12 -7.34 -18.07
CA MET A 36 -21.96 -5.90 -18.23
C MET A 36 -20.53 -5.56 -18.61
N LYS A 37 -20.36 -4.69 -19.60
CA LYS A 37 -19.07 -4.19 -20.02
C LYS A 37 -19.14 -2.71 -20.34
N ASN A 38 -18.29 -1.90 -19.69
CA ASN A 38 -18.17 -0.45 -19.91
C ASN A 38 -19.43 0.37 -19.61
N PHE A 39 -20.36 -0.17 -18.84
CA PHE A 39 -21.41 0.62 -18.20
C PHE A 39 -21.04 0.92 -16.74
N SER A 40 -21.57 1.99 -16.21
CA SER A 40 -21.22 2.55 -14.91
C SER A 40 -22.47 3.11 -14.23
N SER A 41 -22.48 3.15 -12.91
CA SER A 41 -23.50 3.78 -12.07
C SER A 41 -23.46 5.32 -12.05
N ARG A 42 -22.53 5.97 -12.76
CA ARG A 42 -22.36 7.44 -12.75
C ARG A 42 -23.62 8.21 -13.07
N GLY A 43 -24.38 7.73 -14.03
CA GLY A 43 -25.65 8.32 -14.44
C GLY A 43 -26.84 7.83 -13.64
N TYR A 44 -26.67 7.06 -12.57
CA TYR A 44 -27.78 6.46 -11.83
C TYR A 44 -28.90 7.51 -11.53
N PRO A 45 -30.19 7.17 -11.75
CA PRO A 45 -30.74 5.85 -12.08
C PRO A 45 -30.61 5.41 -13.55
N ALA A 46 -30.10 6.25 -14.46
CA ALA A 46 -29.85 5.86 -15.84
C ALA A 46 -28.64 4.92 -15.94
N LEU A 47 -28.63 4.05 -16.96
CA LEU A 47 -27.49 3.21 -17.30
C LEU A 47 -26.56 4.00 -18.22
N GLN A 48 -25.43 4.45 -17.73
CA GLN A 48 -24.47 5.28 -18.46
C GLN A 48 -23.19 4.51 -18.76
N THR A 49 -22.62 4.73 -19.93
CA THR A 49 -21.30 4.18 -20.28
C THR A 49 -20.19 4.91 -19.52
N ARG A 50 -19.07 4.23 -19.26
CA ARG A 50 -17.87 4.87 -18.70
C ARG A 50 -17.32 5.96 -19.61
N THR A 51 -16.51 6.84 -19.05
CA THR A 51 -15.75 7.83 -19.83
C THR A 51 -14.56 7.16 -20.54
N PRO A 52 -14.07 7.72 -21.67
CA PRO A 52 -12.83 7.30 -22.29
C PRO A 52 -11.65 7.51 -21.34
N ARG A 53 -10.68 6.59 -21.38
CA ARG A 53 -9.42 6.69 -20.67
C ARG A 53 -8.40 7.46 -21.50
N ARG A 54 -7.45 8.11 -20.84
CA ARG A 54 -6.34 8.82 -21.48
C ARG A 54 -5.05 8.02 -21.32
N THR A 55 -4.35 7.74 -22.42
CA THR A 55 -3.01 7.17 -22.38
C THR A 55 -2.04 8.25 -21.92
N MET A 56 -1.31 7.99 -20.84
CA MET A 56 -0.30 8.90 -20.30
C MET A 56 1.07 8.64 -20.92
N ARG A 57 1.49 7.39 -20.95
CA ARG A 57 2.77 6.97 -21.55
C ARG A 57 2.80 5.45 -21.79
N ALA A 58 3.66 5.04 -22.72
CA ALA A 58 4.04 3.65 -22.86
C ALA A 58 5.09 3.30 -21.78
N MET A 59 4.93 2.15 -21.12
CA MET A 59 5.80 1.69 -20.05
C MET A 59 5.85 0.15 -20.05
N GLY A 60 6.98 -0.41 -20.46
CA GLY A 60 7.10 -1.86 -20.69
C GLY A 60 7.09 -2.71 -19.41
N ARG A 61 7.42 -2.12 -18.24
CA ARG A 61 7.41 -2.83 -16.94
C ARG A 61 7.16 -1.85 -15.81
N CYS A 62 6.16 -2.12 -15.00
CA CYS A 62 5.87 -1.35 -13.80
C CYS A 62 6.03 -2.23 -12.56
N ASN A 63 7.08 -1.98 -11.78
CA ASN A 63 7.32 -2.65 -10.52
C ASN A 63 6.57 -2.00 -9.36
N GLY A 64 6.09 -0.77 -9.53
CA GLY A 64 5.29 -0.06 -8.56
C GLY A 64 4.92 1.34 -9.02
N ILE A 65 3.83 1.84 -8.50
CA ILE A 65 3.30 3.18 -8.73
C ILE A 65 2.77 3.74 -7.41
N TYR A 66 3.14 4.97 -7.09
CA TYR A 66 2.72 5.62 -5.85
C TYR A 66 2.57 7.13 -6.05
N HIS A 67 1.60 7.72 -5.38
CA HIS A 67 1.35 9.16 -5.44
C HIS A 67 1.58 9.80 -4.07
N LEU A 68 2.47 10.79 -4.03
CA LEU A 68 2.69 11.69 -2.90
C LEU A 68 3.31 12.98 -3.44
N ASN A 69 2.58 14.09 -3.43
CA ASN A 69 2.97 15.38 -4.01
C ASN A 69 3.37 15.29 -5.49
N GLY A 70 3.10 14.18 -6.12
CA GLY A 70 3.46 13.81 -7.48
C GLY A 70 3.43 12.30 -7.67
N LEU A 71 3.59 11.85 -8.89
CA LEU A 71 3.53 10.44 -9.25
C LEU A 71 4.94 9.85 -9.35
N LEU A 72 5.23 8.85 -8.50
CA LEU A 72 6.44 8.04 -8.55
C LEU A 72 6.15 6.72 -9.27
N LEU A 73 6.92 6.45 -10.33
CA LEU A 73 6.87 5.23 -11.13
C LEU A 73 8.16 4.44 -10.95
N CYS A 74 8.04 3.14 -10.71
CA CYS A 74 9.17 2.21 -10.75
C CYS A 74 9.14 1.43 -12.06
N GLU A 75 9.93 1.87 -13.04
CA GLU A 75 10.05 1.24 -14.35
C GLU A 75 11.30 0.34 -14.40
N GLY A 76 11.12 -0.96 -14.15
CA GLY A 76 12.24 -1.89 -13.97
C GLY A 76 13.11 -1.47 -12.79
N THR A 77 14.39 -1.09 -13.07
CA THR A 77 15.33 -0.60 -12.06
C THR A 77 15.32 0.92 -11.88
N ASN A 78 14.57 1.64 -12.70
CA ASN A 78 14.56 3.10 -12.71
C ASN A 78 13.40 3.65 -11.90
N LEU A 79 13.65 4.78 -11.20
CA LEU A 79 12.63 5.58 -10.57
C LEU A 79 12.37 6.84 -11.41
N ARG A 80 11.11 7.16 -11.64
CA ARG A 80 10.67 8.37 -12.33
C ARG A 80 9.66 9.09 -11.45
N TYR A 81 9.91 10.34 -11.17
CA TYR A 81 9.01 11.17 -10.36
C TYR A 81 8.60 12.42 -11.14
N THR A 82 7.29 12.63 -11.23
CA THR A 82 6.68 13.82 -11.83
C THR A 82 5.86 14.52 -10.74
N GLU A 83 6.22 15.75 -10.41
CA GLU A 83 5.52 16.55 -9.42
C GLU A 83 4.12 16.97 -9.92
N ASP A 84 3.15 17.07 -9.01
CA ASP A 84 1.83 17.58 -9.32
C ASP A 84 1.91 19.06 -9.74
N SER A 85 1.17 19.43 -10.76
CA SER A 85 0.94 20.84 -11.11
C SER A 85 -0.34 21.36 -10.45
N GLU A 86 -0.49 22.69 -10.37
CA GLU A 86 -1.72 23.31 -9.84
C GLU A 86 -2.97 22.87 -10.61
N ASP A 87 -2.81 22.60 -11.89
CA ASP A 87 -3.89 22.31 -12.83
C ASP A 87 -4.07 20.83 -13.17
N ASP A 88 -3.05 19.98 -13.00
CA ASP A 88 -3.13 18.57 -13.34
C ASP A 88 -2.23 17.72 -12.45
N VAL A 89 -2.70 16.54 -12.10
CA VAL A 89 -1.92 15.53 -11.38
C VAL A 89 -0.94 14.89 -12.35
N ALA A 90 0.35 15.04 -12.05
CA ALA A 90 1.45 14.35 -12.74
C ALA A 90 1.51 14.52 -14.27
N THR A 91 1.10 15.66 -14.81
CA THR A 91 1.43 15.97 -16.20
C THR A 91 2.89 16.40 -16.31
N ALA A 92 3.62 15.82 -17.25
CA ALA A 92 4.99 16.18 -17.58
C ALA A 92 5.09 17.59 -18.22
N ALA A 93 4.31 18.56 -17.73
CA ALA A 93 4.30 19.93 -18.20
C ALA A 93 5.37 20.73 -17.45
N ALA A 94 6.30 21.28 -18.17
CA ALA A 94 7.19 22.39 -17.82
C ALA A 94 8.19 22.25 -16.64
N GLY A 95 8.01 21.33 -15.68
CA GLY A 95 8.89 21.20 -14.50
C GLY A 95 10.00 20.14 -14.60
N GLY A 96 9.90 19.26 -15.55
CA GLY A 96 10.84 18.15 -15.73
C GLY A 96 10.51 16.92 -14.87
N GLU A 97 10.72 15.75 -15.44
CA GLU A 97 10.68 14.47 -14.74
C GLU A 97 12.03 14.21 -14.05
N ILE A 98 12.02 13.86 -12.76
CA ILE A 98 13.23 13.39 -12.08
C ILE A 98 13.40 11.91 -12.43
N VAL A 99 14.51 11.57 -13.09
CA VAL A 99 14.84 10.18 -13.45
C VAL A 99 16.08 9.74 -12.72
N LEU A 100 15.96 8.66 -11.93
CA LEU A 100 17.06 8.02 -11.24
C LEU A 100 17.26 6.62 -11.85
N GLU A 101 18.34 6.48 -12.61
CA GLU A 101 18.66 5.22 -13.28
C GLU A 101 19.29 4.20 -12.33
N ASN A 102 18.94 2.93 -12.48
CA ASN A 102 19.45 1.83 -11.64
C ASN A 102 19.29 2.09 -10.12
N ALA A 103 18.23 2.78 -9.78
CA ALA A 103 17.99 3.28 -8.43
C ALA A 103 17.47 2.19 -7.47
N VAL A 104 16.78 1.18 -7.99
CA VAL A 104 16.13 0.11 -7.24
C VAL A 104 16.35 -1.25 -7.90
N THR A 105 16.08 -2.34 -7.19
CA THR A 105 16.13 -3.69 -7.77
C THR A 105 14.96 -3.90 -8.74
N ASP A 106 15.12 -4.80 -9.72
CA ASP A 106 14.05 -5.15 -10.64
C ASP A 106 13.10 -6.19 -10.00
N SER A 107 12.30 -5.74 -9.07
CA SER A 107 11.32 -6.54 -8.34
C SER A 107 10.09 -5.69 -8.01
N GLU A 108 8.99 -6.34 -7.71
CA GLU A 108 7.78 -5.67 -7.24
C GLU A 108 8.04 -4.80 -6.00
N LYS A 109 7.48 -3.59 -5.97
CA LYS A 109 7.65 -2.62 -4.89
C LYS A 109 6.39 -2.48 -4.05
N ILE A 110 6.63 -2.33 -2.75
CA ILE A 110 5.65 -1.84 -1.81
C ILE A 110 6.14 -0.47 -1.36
N MET A 111 5.29 0.52 -1.54
CA MET A 111 5.62 1.92 -1.26
C MET A 111 4.63 2.50 -0.27
N ILE A 112 5.14 3.36 0.62
CA ILE A 112 4.31 4.08 1.58
C ILE A 112 4.86 5.49 1.80
N GLY A 113 3.99 6.47 1.89
CA GLY A 113 4.34 7.85 2.18
C GLY A 113 4.46 8.11 3.68
N MET A 114 5.46 8.91 4.07
CA MET A 114 5.61 9.43 5.42
C MET A 114 6.21 10.85 5.35
N GLY A 115 5.43 11.86 5.67
CA GLY A 115 5.81 13.26 5.46
C GLY A 115 6.03 13.55 3.97
N THR A 116 7.23 14.03 3.59
CA THR A 116 7.62 14.25 2.19
C THR A 116 8.29 13.03 1.55
N LYS A 117 8.44 11.93 2.29
CA LYS A 117 9.24 10.77 1.86
C LYS A 117 8.35 9.63 1.39
N ILE A 118 8.71 9.03 0.26
CA ILE A 118 8.18 7.76 -0.23
C ILE A 118 9.19 6.67 0.13
N LEU A 119 8.79 5.76 0.98
CA LEU A 119 9.61 4.63 1.43
C LEU A 119 9.34 3.42 0.54
N ILE A 120 10.40 2.72 0.13
CA ILE A 120 10.37 1.71 -0.93
C ILE A 120 10.95 0.38 -0.41
N TRP A 121 10.14 -0.67 -0.38
CA TRP A 121 10.56 -2.04 -0.10
C TRP A 121 10.48 -2.91 -1.36
N PRO A 122 11.30 -3.98 -1.46
CA PRO A 122 12.26 -4.49 -0.49
C PRO A 122 13.60 -3.76 -0.43
N ASP A 123 13.84 -2.72 -1.24
CA ASP A 123 15.11 -2.01 -1.35
C ASP A 123 15.51 -1.26 -0.07
N ALA A 124 14.60 -1.06 0.86
CA ALA A 124 14.79 -0.27 2.07
C ALA A 124 15.39 1.12 1.75
N LYS A 125 14.76 1.82 0.81
CA LYS A 125 15.15 3.17 0.37
C LYS A 125 14.06 4.18 0.64
N SER A 126 14.45 5.45 0.69
CA SER A 126 13.59 6.61 0.88
C SER A 126 13.83 7.61 -0.24
N PHE A 127 12.79 7.92 -1.01
CA PHE A 127 12.77 9.01 -1.98
C PHE A 127 12.09 10.22 -1.36
N ASP A 128 12.77 11.35 -1.29
CA ASP A 128 12.23 12.60 -0.77
C ASP A 128 11.67 13.46 -1.91
N THR A 129 10.36 13.64 -1.92
CA THR A 129 9.65 14.38 -2.97
C THR A 129 10.02 15.87 -3.02
N ALA A 130 10.43 16.46 -1.90
CA ALA A 130 10.82 17.87 -1.83
C ALA A 130 12.22 18.13 -2.38
N THR A 131 13.13 17.14 -2.33
CA THR A 131 14.52 17.30 -2.75
C THR A 131 14.91 16.47 -3.96
N GLY A 132 14.09 15.49 -4.35
CA GLY A 132 14.37 14.51 -5.40
C GLY A 132 15.48 13.51 -5.06
N LYS A 133 15.90 13.43 -3.79
CA LYS A 133 16.99 12.56 -3.36
C LYS A 133 16.50 11.18 -2.95
N LEU A 134 17.29 10.18 -3.30
CA LEU A 134 17.10 8.80 -2.88
C LEU A 134 18.19 8.42 -1.88
N GLU A 135 17.80 7.97 -0.69
CA GLU A 135 18.70 7.57 0.39
C GLU A 135 18.37 6.15 0.86
N ALA A 136 19.37 5.42 1.35
CA ALA A 136 19.14 4.15 2.01
C ALA A 136 18.61 4.35 3.44
N LEU A 137 17.67 3.51 3.88
CA LEU A 137 17.19 3.50 5.26
C LEU A 137 18.22 2.84 6.20
N SER A 138 18.97 1.85 5.72
CA SER A 138 20.05 1.21 6.44
C SER A 138 21.36 1.96 6.26
N ALA A 139 22.30 1.77 7.19
CA ALA A 139 23.67 2.25 7.07
C ALA A 139 24.63 1.17 7.58
N ALA A 140 25.79 1.09 6.97
CA ALA A 140 26.83 0.15 7.39
C ALA A 140 28.21 0.81 7.28
N TRP A 141 29.02 0.57 8.29
CA TRP A 141 30.42 1.00 8.34
C TRP A 141 31.27 -0.14 8.90
N SER A 142 32.47 -0.26 8.44
CA SER A 142 33.50 -1.14 8.99
C SER A 142 34.82 -0.40 9.05
N GLN A 143 35.72 -0.85 9.88
CA GLN A 143 37.02 -0.23 10.05
C GLN A 143 37.77 -0.11 8.71
N THR A 144 38.00 1.13 8.29
CA THR A 144 38.77 1.45 7.05
C THR A 144 40.11 2.12 7.35
N GLY A 145 40.40 2.38 8.64
CA GLY A 145 41.61 3.05 9.08
C GLY A 145 41.80 2.94 10.60
N THR A 146 42.43 3.92 11.17
CA THR A 146 42.65 3.98 12.61
C THR A 146 41.40 4.47 13.33
N VAL A 147 40.88 3.69 14.26
CA VAL A 147 39.75 4.02 15.12
C VAL A 147 40.27 4.41 16.51
N THR A 148 39.82 5.55 17.01
CA THR A 148 40.17 6.00 18.38
C THR A 148 38.94 5.91 19.27
N ILE A 149 39.11 5.34 20.45
CA ILE A 149 38.07 5.12 21.45
C ILE A 149 38.57 5.66 22.79
N ALA A 150 37.77 6.50 23.43
CA ALA A 150 38.15 7.10 24.71
C ALA A 150 36.92 7.36 25.61
N PRO A 151 37.02 7.17 26.90
CA PRO A 151 36.03 7.64 27.87
C PRO A 151 35.82 9.15 27.74
N CYS A 152 34.57 9.58 27.84
CA CYS A 152 34.22 10.99 27.76
C CYS A 152 33.01 11.31 28.65
N ASP A 153 32.71 12.60 28.79
CA ASP A 153 31.43 13.04 29.33
C ASP A 153 30.29 12.86 28.32
N ALA A 154 29.05 13.07 28.73
CA ALA A 154 27.88 12.97 27.87
C ALA A 154 27.90 13.96 26.68
N GLY A 155 28.68 15.01 26.72
CA GLY A 155 28.89 15.95 25.63
C GLY A 155 29.99 15.54 24.66
N GLY A 156 30.74 14.48 24.95
CA GLY A 156 31.83 13.98 24.10
C GLY A 156 33.19 14.61 24.39
N LYS A 157 33.34 15.34 25.50
CA LYS A 157 34.63 15.86 25.93
C LYS A 157 35.39 14.75 26.65
N THR A 158 36.56 14.40 26.15
CA THR A 158 37.44 13.41 26.74
C THR A 158 38.09 13.97 28.04
N TYR A 159 38.33 13.10 28.98
CA TYR A 159 38.92 13.48 30.26
C TYR A 159 40.46 13.65 30.15
N THR A 160 40.95 14.76 30.63
CA THR A 160 42.40 15.01 30.77
C THR A 160 42.76 14.98 32.25
N VAL A 161 43.46 13.91 32.65
CA VAL A 161 43.84 13.70 34.04
C VAL A 161 45.00 14.62 34.42
N SER A 162 44.87 15.38 35.51
CA SER A 162 45.88 16.33 35.98
C SER A 162 47.00 15.63 36.72
N SER A 163 46.70 14.58 37.48
CA SER A 163 47.66 13.79 38.24
C SER A 163 47.17 12.37 38.51
N VAL A 164 48.11 11.47 38.75
CA VAL A 164 47.86 10.03 38.97
C VAL A 164 48.59 9.63 40.24
N GLY A 165 47.96 8.86 41.12
CA GLY A 165 48.61 8.38 42.32
C GLY A 165 47.66 7.58 43.23
N THR A 166 48.20 7.06 44.32
CA THR A 166 47.44 6.33 45.35
C THR A 166 46.85 7.25 46.40
N THR A 167 47.33 8.48 46.49
CA THR A 167 46.92 9.49 47.48
C THR A 167 46.49 10.77 46.76
N GLU A 168 45.39 11.33 47.16
CA GLU A 168 44.80 12.53 46.58
C GLU A 168 45.77 13.74 46.74
N PRO A 169 45.91 14.59 45.71
CA PRO A 169 46.74 15.80 45.78
C PRO A 169 46.24 16.79 46.83
N SER A 170 47.15 17.46 47.53
CA SER A 170 46.79 18.50 48.43
C SER A 170 46.64 19.87 47.75
N GLY A 171 45.57 20.61 48.08
CA GLY A 171 45.29 21.94 47.53
C GLY A 171 44.93 21.99 46.03
N PRO A 172 44.07 21.10 45.53
CA PRO A 172 43.68 21.10 44.14
C PRO A 172 42.79 22.30 43.79
N ALA A 173 42.84 22.75 42.55
CA ALA A 173 41.86 23.71 42.01
C ALA A 173 40.52 23.03 41.78
N ASP A 174 39.44 23.82 41.74
CA ASP A 174 38.12 23.32 41.41
C ASP A 174 38.09 22.64 40.03
N GLY A 175 37.43 21.50 39.93
CA GLY A 175 37.37 20.73 38.69
C GLY A 175 38.63 19.93 38.36
N THR A 176 39.67 19.92 39.23
CA THR A 176 40.87 19.10 39.00
C THR A 176 40.52 17.63 38.92
N LEU A 177 41.02 16.94 37.88
CA LEU A 177 40.85 15.51 37.68
C LEU A 177 42.05 14.74 38.23
N PHE A 178 41.76 13.75 39.05
CA PHE A 178 42.73 12.85 39.64
C PHE A 178 42.38 11.39 39.36
N LEU A 179 43.35 10.63 38.83
CA LEU A 179 43.20 9.20 38.67
C LEU A 179 43.78 8.47 39.87
N LYS A 180 42.91 8.05 40.78
CA LYS A 180 43.28 7.31 41.99
C LYS A 180 43.57 5.86 41.64
N GLN A 181 44.80 5.47 41.83
CA GLN A 181 45.27 4.10 41.61
C GLN A 181 45.05 3.25 42.85
N ASN A 182 44.55 2.04 42.67
CA ASN A 182 44.49 1.07 43.74
C ASN A 182 45.85 0.37 43.90
N SER A 183 46.33 0.27 45.15
CA SER A 183 47.64 -0.30 45.50
C SER A 183 47.69 -1.85 45.49
N SER A 184 46.59 -2.53 45.08
CA SER A 184 46.53 -3.99 45.05
C SER A 184 47.35 -4.58 43.90
N SER A 185 48.20 -5.53 44.21
CA SER A 185 49.09 -6.24 43.25
C SER A 185 48.40 -7.33 42.44
N SER A 186 47.12 -7.50 42.57
CA SER A 186 46.32 -8.48 41.80
C SER A 186 46.04 -7.97 40.39
N LYS A 187 46.24 -8.78 39.36
CA LYS A 187 45.89 -8.48 37.97
C LYS A 187 44.45 -8.00 37.79
N TRP A 188 43.58 -8.34 38.69
CA TRP A 188 42.16 -8.03 38.70
C TRP A 188 41.78 -6.78 39.49
N ALA A 189 42.75 -6.12 40.16
CA ALA A 189 42.51 -5.06 41.09
C ALA A 189 42.93 -3.66 40.61
N TYR A 190 43.10 -3.46 39.31
CA TYR A 190 43.30 -2.12 38.74
C TYR A 190 41.98 -1.34 38.72
N VAL A 191 41.40 -1.13 39.87
CA VAL A 191 40.30 -0.18 40.06
C VAL A 191 40.91 1.19 40.13
N ASN A 192 41.31 1.75 38.99
CA ASN A 192 41.59 3.17 38.94
C ASN A 192 40.26 3.91 38.95
N VAL A 193 40.06 4.79 39.89
CA VAL A 193 38.87 5.61 40.01
C VAL A 193 39.22 7.02 39.54
N LEU A 194 38.45 7.51 38.56
CA LEU A 194 38.56 8.92 38.17
C LEU A 194 37.76 9.77 39.14
N GLU A 195 38.45 10.72 39.82
CA GLU A 195 37.84 11.62 40.75
C GLU A 195 37.98 13.08 40.30
N GLN A 196 36.98 13.89 40.58
CA GLN A 196 36.98 15.32 40.35
C GLN A 196 36.87 16.05 41.70
N TYR A 197 37.71 17.07 41.90
CA TYR A 197 37.63 17.91 43.09
C TYR A 197 36.53 18.96 42.95
N ASP A 198 35.67 19.03 43.94
CA ASP A 198 34.70 20.11 44.11
C ASP A 198 35.14 21.04 45.24
N ALA A 199 35.57 22.24 44.88
CA ALA A 199 36.06 23.23 45.84
C ALA A 199 34.96 23.73 46.79
N LYS A 200 33.69 23.64 46.43
CA LYS A 200 32.58 24.07 47.30
C LYS A 200 32.37 23.11 48.46
N SER A 201 32.44 21.82 48.20
CA SER A 201 32.31 20.77 49.21
C SER A 201 33.65 20.41 49.86
N GLY A 202 34.78 20.80 49.27
CA GLY A 202 36.10 20.40 49.67
C GLY A 202 36.40 18.91 49.54
N LYS A 203 35.69 18.22 48.62
CA LYS A 203 35.76 16.77 48.48
C LYS A 203 36.06 16.35 47.05
N TRP A 204 36.69 15.20 46.95
CA TRP A 204 36.81 14.46 45.70
C TRP A 204 35.55 13.62 45.47
N ALA A 205 35.00 13.70 44.27
CA ALA A 205 33.84 12.93 43.85
C ALA A 205 34.20 12.01 42.67
N GLU A 206 33.80 10.75 42.75
CA GLU A 206 33.98 9.78 41.65
C GLU A 206 33.20 10.21 40.42
N ILE A 207 33.85 10.18 39.26
CA ILE A 207 33.21 10.34 37.95
C ILE A 207 32.88 8.93 37.41
N LEU A 208 31.61 8.67 37.21
CA LEU A 208 31.16 7.46 36.57
C LEU A 208 31.37 7.57 35.04
N LEU A 209 32.24 6.72 34.49
CA LEU A 209 32.55 6.70 33.05
C LEU A 209 31.51 5.88 32.28
N ASN A 210 30.40 6.50 31.96
CA ASN A 210 29.26 5.86 31.29
C ASN A 210 29.12 6.26 29.79
N SER A 211 30.07 7.02 29.27
CA SER A 211 30.07 7.48 27.90
C SER A 211 31.42 7.26 27.24
N VAL A 212 31.37 6.86 25.97
CA VAL A 212 32.53 6.58 25.14
C VAL A 212 32.47 7.42 23.88
N LYS A 213 33.52 8.15 23.58
CA LYS A 213 33.73 8.81 22.29
C LYS A 213 34.51 7.86 21.37
N MET A 214 33.95 7.59 20.22
CA MET A 214 34.60 6.81 19.16
C MET A 214 34.77 7.70 17.94
N THR A 215 35.98 7.72 17.38
CA THR A 215 36.25 8.38 16.09
C THR A 215 36.46 7.30 15.04
N LEU A 216 35.52 7.24 14.12
CA LEU A 216 35.38 6.18 13.12
C LEU A 216 35.50 6.81 11.73
N PRO A 217 36.68 6.79 11.09
CA PRO A 217 36.91 7.50 9.83
C PRO A 217 35.94 7.06 8.73
N GLY A 218 35.22 8.01 8.13
CA GLY A 218 34.23 7.76 7.09
C GLY A 218 32.81 7.44 7.60
N LEU A 219 32.55 7.46 8.90
CA LEU A 219 31.24 7.15 9.47
C LEU A 219 30.16 8.15 9.00
N ALA A 220 30.50 9.43 8.96
CA ALA A 220 29.58 10.48 8.51
C ALA A 220 29.14 10.25 7.05
N ALA A 221 30.08 9.86 6.18
CA ALA A 221 29.79 9.54 4.79
C ALA A 221 28.94 8.27 4.61
N ALA A 222 28.92 7.37 5.59
CA ALA A 222 28.10 6.17 5.59
C ALA A 222 26.62 6.42 5.93
N GLY A 223 26.22 7.67 6.24
CA GLY A 223 24.83 8.06 6.43
C GLY A 223 24.28 7.84 7.85
N PHE A 224 25.14 7.76 8.85
CA PHE A 224 24.75 7.77 10.26
C PHE A 224 24.44 9.18 10.74
N LYS A 225 23.59 9.29 11.76
CA LYS A 225 23.20 10.56 12.37
C LYS A 225 22.99 10.43 13.87
N LYS A 226 23.01 11.57 14.58
CA LYS A 226 22.61 11.63 15.99
C LYS A 226 21.22 11.06 16.19
N GLY A 227 21.06 10.25 17.21
CA GLY A 227 19.79 9.59 17.56
C GLY A 227 19.57 8.24 16.86
N ASP A 228 20.48 7.83 15.97
CA ASP A 228 20.43 6.49 15.39
C ASP A 228 20.68 5.41 16.45
N THR A 229 19.87 4.37 16.42
CA THR A 229 20.16 3.12 17.11
C THR A 229 20.94 2.22 16.17
N ILE A 230 22.12 1.84 16.58
CA ILE A 230 23.08 1.06 15.77
C ILE A 230 23.50 -0.20 16.52
N THR A 231 23.87 -1.22 15.76
CA THR A 231 24.56 -2.39 16.30
C THR A 231 26.05 -2.18 16.09
N VAL A 232 26.80 -2.12 17.19
CA VAL A 232 28.26 -2.03 17.18
C VAL A 232 28.84 -3.39 17.59
N GLU A 233 29.83 -3.87 16.85
CA GLU A 233 30.43 -5.18 17.10
C GLU A 233 31.96 -5.09 17.08
N GLN A 234 32.57 -6.00 17.82
CA GLN A 234 34.03 -6.21 17.85
C GLN A 234 34.84 -5.03 18.42
N VAL A 235 34.24 -4.17 19.26
CA VAL A 235 35.00 -3.19 20.02
C VAL A 235 35.75 -3.93 21.12
N PRO A 236 37.11 -3.94 21.10
CA PRO A 236 37.88 -4.71 22.07
C PRO A 236 37.77 -4.19 23.49
N GLY A 237 37.79 -5.10 24.45
CA GLY A 237 37.91 -4.79 25.88
C GLY A 237 39.37 -4.65 26.32
N LEU A 238 39.57 -4.63 27.63
CA LEU A 238 40.92 -4.51 28.23
C LEU A 238 41.82 -5.72 27.97
N VAL A 239 41.23 -6.91 27.80
CA VAL A 239 41.95 -8.17 27.56
C VAL A 239 41.58 -8.66 26.16
N GLU A 240 42.56 -9.23 25.46
CA GLU A 240 42.45 -9.62 24.05
C GLU A 240 41.22 -10.50 23.70
N GLU A 241 40.75 -11.29 24.65
CA GLU A 241 39.61 -12.18 24.49
C GLU A 241 38.27 -11.54 24.86
N TYR A 242 38.24 -10.30 25.35
CA TYR A 242 37.02 -9.66 25.85
C TYR A 242 36.64 -8.43 25.02
N LEU A 243 35.33 -8.23 24.87
CA LEU A 243 34.77 -7.05 24.24
C LEU A 243 34.44 -5.96 25.28
N ALA A 244 34.41 -4.71 24.84
CA ALA A 244 34.05 -3.59 25.71
C ALA A 244 32.58 -3.65 26.14
N GLU A 245 32.33 -3.49 27.41
CA GLU A 245 31.01 -3.53 28.04
C GLU A 245 30.12 -2.37 27.62
N GLY A 246 28.86 -2.64 27.32
CA GLY A 246 27.87 -1.62 27.02
C GLY A 246 28.12 -0.81 25.73
N VAL A 247 29.21 -1.12 25.00
CA VAL A 247 29.52 -0.48 23.70
C VAL A 247 29.18 -1.42 22.55
N ASN A 248 29.36 -2.73 22.74
CA ASN A 248 28.97 -3.75 21.78
C ASN A 248 27.49 -4.09 21.93
N GLY A 249 26.82 -4.40 20.81
CA GLY A 249 25.40 -4.66 20.76
C GLY A 249 24.59 -3.47 20.24
N GLU A 250 23.34 -3.36 20.65
CA GLU A 250 22.46 -2.24 20.25
C GLU A 250 22.71 -1.02 21.15
N VAL A 251 23.19 0.06 20.54
CA VAL A 251 23.52 1.33 21.21
C VAL A 251 22.96 2.50 20.42
N THR A 252 22.73 3.63 21.13
CA THR A 252 22.26 4.86 20.50
C THR A 252 23.39 5.87 20.37
N ILE A 253 23.49 6.52 19.21
CA ILE A 253 24.40 7.65 18.98
C ILE A 253 23.84 8.88 19.73
N GLU A 254 24.39 9.18 20.89
CA GLU A 254 23.93 10.30 21.74
C GLU A 254 24.39 11.66 21.19
N GLN A 255 25.60 11.72 20.65
CA GLN A 255 26.13 12.88 19.95
C GLN A 255 26.92 12.43 18.73
N MET A 256 26.97 13.30 17.72
CA MET A 256 27.77 13.07 16.52
C MET A 256 28.39 14.40 16.06
N ASP A 257 29.69 14.37 15.78
CA ASP A 257 30.45 15.49 15.25
C ASP A 257 31.43 14.94 14.20
N GLY A 258 31.08 15.13 12.93
CA GLY A 258 31.77 14.47 11.82
C GLY A 258 31.82 12.95 12.01
N ASP A 259 33.01 12.39 11.96
CA ASP A 259 33.27 10.95 12.16
C ASP A 259 33.35 10.53 13.63
N SER A 260 33.13 11.44 14.56
CA SER A 260 33.14 11.16 16.00
C SER A 260 31.73 11.01 16.55
N ILE A 261 31.50 9.91 17.26
CA ILE A 261 30.23 9.61 17.93
C ILE A 261 30.44 9.40 19.42
N VAL A 262 29.40 9.70 20.18
CA VAL A 262 29.33 9.43 21.63
C VAL A 262 28.25 8.37 21.84
N LEU A 263 28.64 7.29 22.51
CA LEU A 263 27.78 6.19 22.90
C LEU A 263 27.72 6.09 24.43
N THR A 264 26.58 5.57 24.92
CA THR A 264 26.51 5.12 26.31
C THR A 264 27.23 3.79 26.45
N GLY A 265 28.09 3.64 27.42
CA GLY A 265 28.86 2.42 27.68
C GLY A 265 30.27 2.72 28.19
N SER A 266 31.09 1.68 28.27
CA SER A 266 32.46 1.76 28.74
C SER A 266 33.38 0.87 27.89
N PRO A 267 34.62 1.29 27.59
CA PRO A 267 35.60 0.46 26.91
C PRO A 267 36.28 -0.57 27.85
N ARG A 268 35.56 -1.07 28.82
CA ARG A 268 36.05 -2.06 29.80
C ARG A 268 35.20 -3.33 29.78
N THR A 269 35.67 -4.36 30.48
CA THR A 269 34.91 -5.56 30.80
C THR A 269 34.48 -5.53 32.28
N GLU A 270 33.46 -6.34 32.65
CA GLU A 270 33.00 -6.46 34.06
C GLU A 270 34.12 -6.76 35.06
N SER A 271 35.08 -7.56 34.66
CA SER A 271 36.17 -8.02 35.51
C SER A 271 37.37 -7.06 35.58
N ALA A 272 37.41 -6.04 34.70
CA ALA A 272 38.55 -5.12 34.63
C ALA A 272 38.08 -3.67 34.52
N ARG A 273 38.24 -2.90 35.59
CA ARG A 273 38.02 -1.44 35.58
C ARG A 273 39.24 -0.73 35.02
N TYR A 274 39.23 -0.56 33.70
CA TYR A 274 40.29 0.18 33.02
C TYR A 274 39.75 1.49 32.46
N TYR A 275 40.40 2.58 32.84
CA TYR A 275 40.04 3.91 32.38
C TYR A 275 41.13 4.43 31.45
N GLY A 276 41.02 4.13 30.17
CA GLY A 276 41.99 4.56 29.20
C GLY A 276 41.39 4.83 27.84
N SER A 277 42.17 5.46 26.99
CA SER A 277 41.92 5.56 25.57
C SER A 277 42.69 4.47 24.84
N PHE A 278 42.17 4.03 23.72
CA PHE A 278 42.84 3.09 22.85
C PHE A 278 42.62 3.39 21.38
N THR A 279 43.49 2.89 20.55
CA THR A 279 43.46 3.06 19.11
C THR A 279 43.48 1.71 18.46
N VAL A 280 42.54 1.46 17.55
CA VAL A 280 42.48 0.26 16.72
C VAL A 280 43.00 0.60 15.33
N THR A 281 44.01 -0.14 14.86
CA THR A 281 44.57 0.00 13.52
C THR A 281 44.46 -1.31 12.79
N ALA A 282 44.64 -1.30 11.48
CA ALA A 282 44.76 -2.53 10.71
C ALA A 282 45.97 -3.35 11.24
N GLY A 283 45.71 -4.48 11.91
CA GLY A 283 46.71 -5.34 12.49
C GLY A 283 46.94 -5.25 13.98
N GLY A 284 46.21 -4.37 14.72
CA GLY A 284 46.34 -4.34 16.18
C GLY A 284 45.54 -3.30 16.92
N THR A 285 45.39 -3.51 18.21
CA THR A 285 44.76 -2.56 19.15
C THR A 285 45.81 -2.10 20.16
N THR A 286 46.06 -0.81 20.23
CA THR A 286 46.99 -0.20 21.20
C THR A 286 46.21 0.50 22.29
N TRP A 287 46.43 0.10 23.55
CA TRP A 287 45.81 0.67 24.72
C TRP A 287 46.71 1.73 25.35
N LYS A 288 46.10 2.82 25.77
CA LYS A 288 46.77 3.84 26.58
C LYS A 288 45.98 4.10 27.84
N SER A 289 46.65 4.21 28.95
CA SER A 289 46.05 4.69 30.19
C SER A 289 45.76 6.20 30.12
N MET A 290 44.91 6.69 31.00
CA MET A 290 44.65 8.14 31.09
C MET A 290 45.90 8.97 31.44
N ASN A 291 46.90 8.38 32.02
CA ASN A 291 48.17 9.06 32.26
C ASN A 291 49.11 9.11 31.04
N GLY A 292 48.63 8.60 29.89
CA GLY A 292 49.40 8.64 28.64
C GLY A 292 50.38 7.47 28.41
N SER A 293 50.50 6.55 29.35
CA SER A 293 51.34 5.36 29.20
C SER A 293 50.67 4.33 28.33
N GLU A 294 51.43 3.69 27.44
CA GLU A 294 50.94 2.56 26.63
C GLU A 294 50.88 1.30 27.50
N ASN A 295 49.73 0.66 27.58
CA ASN A 295 49.50 -0.43 28.52
C ASN A 295 49.46 -1.80 27.90
N ALA A 296 48.93 -1.94 26.68
CA ALA A 296 48.83 -3.21 26.01
C ALA A 296 48.66 -3.03 24.50
N THR A 297 49.03 -4.06 23.76
CA THR A 297 48.69 -4.23 22.34
C THR A 297 47.94 -5.57 22.17
N ALA A 298 46.73 -5.52 21.67
CA ALA A 298 45.90 -6.70 21.37
C ALA A 298 45.93 -7.01 19.88
N GLY A 299 45.52 -8.21 19.52
CA GLY A 299 45.34 -8.62 18.13
C GLY A 299 44.36 -7.73 17.36
N GLY A 300 44.51 -7.72 16.03
CA GLY A 300 43.64 -6.89 15.16
C GLY A 300 42.19 -7.38 15.16
N THR A 301 41.26 -6.46 15.37
CA THR A 301 39.82 -6.69 15.25
C THR A 301 39.24 -5.70 14.26
N THR A 302 38.20 -6.12 13.54
CA THR A 302 37.45 -5.23 12.66
C THR A 302 36.20 -4.78 13.37
N ILE A 303 36.16 -3.49 13.73
CA ILE A 303 34.95 -2.89 14.34
C ILE A 303 33.93 -2.64 13.24
N THR A 304 32.68 -2.99 13.49
CA THR A 304 31.57 -2.71 12.58
C THR A 304 30.50 -1.90 13.30
N ALA A 305 29.85 -1.02 12.56
CA ALA A 305 28.66 -0.30 13.00
C ALA A 305 27.58 -0.42 11.92
N ARG A 306 26.36 -0.77 12.32
CA ARG A 306 25.26 -0.98 11.40
C ARG A 306 23.97 -0.40 11.95
N ARG A 307 23.27 0.41 11.15
CA ARG A 307 21.87 0.76 11.37
C ARG A 307 21.03 -0.21 10.56
N ARG A 308 20.31 -1.09 11.24
CA ARG A 308 19.54 -2.17 10.62
C ARG A 308 18.11 -1.74 10.35
N VAL A 309 17.55 -2.22 9.24
CA VAL A 309 16.12 -2.11 8.91
C VAL A 309 15.59 -3.55 8.81
N PRO A 310 14.45 -3.87 9.44
CA PRO A 310 13.88 -5.20 9.34
C PRO A 310 13.44 -5.48 7.90
N ARG A 311 13.49 -6.75 7.50
CA ARG A 311 12.93 -7.19 6.23
C ARG A 311 11.42 -7.19 6.35
N LEU A 312 10.76 -6.28 5.65
CA LEU A 312 9.31 -6.12 5.70
C LEU A 312 8.66 -6.59 4.41
N GLU A 313 7.59 -7.36 4.53
CA GLU A 313 6.82 -7.89 3.41
C GLU A 313 5.63 -6.99 3.07
N TYR A 314 4.98 -6.42 4.07
CA TYR A 314 3.87 -5.49 3.94
C TYR A 314 4.08 -4.34 4.90
N VAL A 315 3.79 -3.12 4.42
CA VAL A 315 3.97 -1.90 5.21
C VAL A 315 2.74 -1.01 5.12
N THR A 316 2.53 -0.24 6.18
CA THR A 316 1.52 0.82 6.24
C THR A 316 2.03 1.96 7.12
N GLU A 317 1.42 3.13 7.03
CA GLU A 317 1.75 4.29 7.87
C GLU A 317 0.57 4.60 8.79
N ASN A 318 0.87 4.94 10.04
CA ASN A 318 -0.11 5.48 10.98
C ASN A 318 0.58 6.35 12.02
N ALA A 319 0.02 7.55 12.24
CA ALA A 319 0.46 8.49 13.27
C ALA A 319 1.98 8.79 13.20
N ASN A 320 2.48 9.05 12.00
CA ASN A 320 3.88 9.36 11.71
C ASN A 320 4.86 8.24 12.10
N ARG A 321 4.41 7.00 11.99
CA ARG A 321 5.20 5.77 12.12
C ARG A 321 4.93 4.85 10.94
N VAL A 322 5.98 4.27 10.41
CA VAL A 322 5.85 3.16 9.47
C VAL A 322 5.76 1.86 10.26
N TRP A 323 4.77 1.08 9.91
CA TRP A 323 4.51 -0.25 10.45
C TRP A 323 4.75 -1.28 9.36
N GLY A 324 5.29 -2.43 9.73
CA GLY A 324 5.48 -3.52 8.77
C GLY A 324 5.57 -4.86 9.45
N CYS A 325 5.52 -5.93 8.67
CA CYS A 325 5.56 -7.28 9.20
C CYS A 325 6.57 -8.17 8.47
N ASN A 326 7.05 -9.17 9.19
CA ASN A 326 7.94 -10.21 8.72
C ASN A 326 7.33 -11.58 9.03
N SER A 327 7.03 -12.38 8.00
CA SER A 327 6.41 -13.69 8.16
C SER A 327 7.37 -14.75 8.69
N GLU A 328 8.67 -14.66 8.38
CA GLU A 328 9.69 -15.61 8.84
C GLU A 328 9.86 -15.53 10.36
N GLU A 329 9.85 -14.31 10.90
CA GLU A 329 9.97 -14.04 12.33
C GLU A 329 8.62 -14.05 13.04
N ASN A 330 7.53 -13.95 12.29
CA ASN A 330 6.16 -13.78 12.76
C ASN A 330 5.99 -12.54 13.65
N VAL A 331 6.62 -11.43 13.26
CA VAL A 331 6.72 -10.17 14.02
C VAL A 331 6.14 -9.00 13.24
N ILE A 332 5.45 -8.13 13.97
CA ILE A 332 5.04 -6.80 13.51
C ILE A 332 6.01 -5.79 14.10
N TYR A 333 6.58 -4.95 13.25
CA TYR A 333 7.52 -3.89 13.60
C TYR A 333 6.92 -2.49 13.41
N SER A 334 7.39 -1.53 14.20
CA SER A 334 7.17 -0.11 13.97
C SER A 334 8.47 0.66 14.10
N CYS A 335 8.72 1.58 13.19
CA CYS A 335 9.85 2.48 13.30
C CYS A 335 9.67 3.46 14.48
N LYS A 336 10.75 4.15 14.85
CA LYS A 336 10.72 5.27 15.79
C LYS A 336 9.81 6.39 15.25
N LEU A 337 9.11 7.08 16.15
CA LEU A 337 8.21 8.18 15.78
C LEU A 337 8.94 9.23 14.94
N GLY A 338 8.46 9.51 13.75
CA GLY A 338 9.01 10.48 12.83
C GLY A 338 10.33 10.08 12.16
N ASP A 339 10.85 8.86 12.41
CA ASP A 339 12.13 8.43 11.86
C ASP A 339 12.08 7.00 11.29
N PRO A 340 11.86 6.86 9.98
CA PRO A 340 11.76 5.56 9.32
C PRO A 340 13.10 4.84 9.17
N THR A 341 14.22 5.43 9.59
CA THR A 341 15.54 4.79 9.59
C THR A 341 15.82 4.01 10.87
N ASN A 342 15.10 4.30 11.97
CA ASN A 342 15.28 3.67 13.27
C ASN A 342 14.17 2.66 13.59
N TRP A 343 14.55 1.39 13.74
CA TRP A 343 13.61 0.27 13.98
C TRP A 343 13.87 -0.50 15.28
N TYR A 344 14.99 -0.22 15.95
CA TYR A 344 15.45 -0.95 17.14
C TYR A 344 15.74 -0.02 18.33
N SER A 345 15.03 1.12 18.43
CA SER A 345 15.15 2.03 19.57
C SER A 345 14.20 1.62 20.69
N TYR A 346 14.73 1.07 21.77
CA TYR A 346 13.94 0.56 22.91
C TYR A 346 14.45 1.16 24.23
N ARG A 347 14.26 2.47 24.38
CA ARG A 347 14.75 3.25 25.53
C ARG A 347 13.71 3.46 26.64
N GLY A 348 12.47 3.01 26.44
CA GLY A 348 11.35 3.22 27.35
C GLY A 348 10.66 4.57 27.20
N ILE A 349 10.85 5.28 26.07
CA ILE A 349 10.23 6.58 25.80
C ILE A 349 9.11 6.48 24.75
N ALA A 350 8.23 7.48 24.73
CA ALA A 350 7.05 7.48 23.86
C ALA A 350 7.38 7.44 22.36
N SER A 351 8.55 7.92 21.96
CA SER A 351 8.99 7.95 20.56
C SER A 351 9.66 6.66 20.09
N ASP A 352 9.90 5.68 20.97
CA ASP A 352 10.64 4.46 20.64
C ASP A 352 9.98 3.64 19.53
N SER A 353 10.80 2.79 18.91
CA SER A 353 10.36 1.70 18.04
C SER A 353 9.50 0.70 18.80
N TYR A 354 8.80 -0.15 18.06
CA TYR A 354 7.98 -1.21 18.64
C TYR A 354 8.13 -2.49 17.84
N ALA A 355 8.11 -3.61 18.52
CA ALA A 355 8.08 -4.93 17.91
C ALA A 355 7.21 -5.86 18.75
N VAL A 356 6.36 -6.66 18.10
CA VAL A 356 5.51 -7.65 18.76
C VAL A 356 5.43 -8.92 17.94
N ASN A 357 5.64 -10.05 18.59
CA ASN A 357 5.42 -11.36 18.00
C ASN A 357 3.93 -11.69 18.02
N VAL A 358 3.40 -12.23 16.91
CA VAL A 358 2.00 -12.67 16.79
C VAL A 358 1.92 -14.19 16.92
N GLY A 359 0.98 -14.68 17.72
CA GLY A 359 0.83 -16.11 17.98
C GLY A 359 0.01 -16.88 16.94
N SER A 360 -0.40 -16.25 15.83
CA SER A 360 -1.21 -16.89 14.79
C SER A 360 -0.36 -17.61 13.74
N ASP A 361 -0.90 -18.68 13.17
CA ASP A 361 -0.25 -19.46 12.14
C ASP A 361 -0.33 -18.81 10.74
N GLY A 362 0.59 -19.20 9.87
CA GLY A 362 0.64 -18.81 8.47
C GLY A 362 1.32 -17.45 8.22
N PRO A 363 1.66 -17.15 6.96
CA PRO A 363 2.31 -15.91 6.58
C PRO A 363 1.33 -14.73 6.63
N PHE A 364 1.85 -13.53 6.79
CA PHE A 364 1.09 -12.31 6.55
C PHE A 364 0.70 -12.22 5.07
N THR A 365 -0.43 -11.60 4.80
CA THR A 365 -0.98 -11.42 3.45
C THR A 365 -1.27 -9.97 3.10
N GLY A 366 -1.14 -9.05 4.05
CA GLY A 366 -1.32 -7.62 3.80
C GLY A 366 -1.26 -6.78 5.07
N ALA A 367 -1.07 -5.47 4.88
CA ALA A 367 -1.14 -4.46 5.92
C ALA A 367 -1.88 -3.22 5.42
N ALA A 368 -2.68 -2.60 6.28
CA ALA A 368 -3.39 -1.36 5.97
C ALA A 368 -3.62 -0.54 7.24
N THR A 369 -3.80 0.76 7.07
CA THR A 369 -4.29 1.66 8.13
C THR A 369 -5.72 2.08 7.77
N CYS A 370 -6.64 1.88 8.68
CA CYS A 370 -8.04 2.27 8.50
C CYS A 370 -8.64 2.69 9.85
N MET A 371 -9.39 3.81 9.88
CA MET A 371 -10.04 4.34 11.10
C MET A 371 -9.07 4.52 12.29
N GLY A 372 -7.81 4.85 12.02
CA GLY A 372 -6.77 4.99 13.04
C GLY A 372 -6.20 3.67 13.60
N TYR A 373 -6.68 2.52 13.13
CA TYR A 373 -6.13 1.22 13.46
C TYR A 373 -5.06 0.80 12.46
N VAL A 374 -4.01 0.17 12.95
CA VAL A 374 -3.03 -0.54 12.13
C VAL A 374 -3.47 -2.00 12.03
N LEU A 375 -3.65 -2.47 10.80
CA LEU A 375 -4.22 -3.78 10.50
C LEU A 375 -3.21 -4.64 9.78
N PHE A 376 -2.98 -5.86 10.28
CA PHE A 376 -2.17 -6.87 9.62
C PHE A 376 -3.01 -8.11 9.38
N PHE A 377 -3.03 -8.55 8.13
CA PHE A 377 -3.85 -9.67 7.70
C PHE A 377 -3.03 -10.93 7.48
N LYS A 378 -3.64 -12.05 7.83
CA LYS A 378 -3.34 -13.39 7.32
C LYS A 378 -4.60 -13.92 6.65
N GLU A 379 -4.58 -15.04 5.94
CA GLU A 379 -5.77 -15.52 5.21
C GLU A 379 -7.00 -15.73 6.11
N ASN A 380 -6.80 -16.13 7.36
CA ASN A 380 -7.88 -16.48 8.29
C ASN A 380 -7.87 -15.68 9.61
N CYS A 381 -7.09 -14.60 9.64
CA CYS A 381 -6.95 -13.81 10.86
C CYS A 381 -6.65 -12.35 10.52
N LEU A 382 -7.20 -11.45 11.32
CA LEU A 382 -6.89 -10.02 11.33
C LEU A 382 -6.25 -9.67 12.66
N HIS A 383 -5.06 -9.09 12.64
CA HIS A 383 -4.41 -8.46 13.77
C HIS A 383 -4.68 -6.97 13.75
N LYS A 384 -5.41 -6.46 14.73
CA LYS A 384 -5.77 -5.06 14.90
C LYS A 384 -4.93 -4.48 16.03
N LEU A 385 -4.13 -3.47 15.70
CA LEU A 385 -3.26 -2.79 16.66
C LEU A 385 -3.71 -1.35 16.84
N TYR A 386 -3.74 -0.88 18.07
CA TYR A 386 -4.12 0.49 18.46
C TYR A 386 -3.40 0.91 19.72
N GLY A 387 -3.35 2.20 19.99
CA GLY A 387 -2.61 2.85 21.05
C GLY A 387 -1.92 4.10 20.52
N SER A 388 -1.29 4.87 21.39
CA SER A 388 -0.62 6.13 21.03
C SER A 388 0.92 6.06 21.14
N ARG A 389 1.43 5.11 21.91
CA ARG A 389 2.88 4.94 22.19
C ARG A 389 3.21 3.48 22.51
N PRO A 390 4.46 3.07 22.45
CA PRO A 390 4.87 1.69 22.69
C PRO A 390 4.37 1.06 24.00
N ALA A 391 4.26 1.87 25.06
CA ALA A 391 3.82 1.40 26.38
C ALA A 391 2.30 1.09 26.46
N ASP A 392 1.49 1.64 25.55
CA ASP A 392 0.03 1.45 25.53
C ASP A 392 -0.51 0.75 24.28
N TYR A 393 0.37 0.29 23.39
CA TYR A 393 -0.07 -0.47 22.22
C TYR A 393 -0.72 -1.80 22.63
N GLN A 394 -1.88 -2.04 22.05
CA GLN A 394 -2.64 -3.26 22.22
C GLN A 394 -2.83 -3.96 20.88
N LEU A 395 -2.56 -5.26 20.86
CA LEU A 395 -2.76 -6.13 19.72
C LEU A 395 -3.93 -7.05 19.98
N VAL A 396 -4.96 -6.97 19.16
CA VAL A 396 -6.13 -7.85 19.20
C VAL A 396 -6.17 -8.68 17.93
N SER A 397 -6.24 -10.00 18.10
CA SER A 397 -6.35 -10.94 16.99
C SER A 397 -7.80 -11.40 16.83
N VAL A 398 -8.34 -11.28 15.62
CA VAL A 398 -9.72 -11.63 15.29
C VAL A 398 -9.70 -12.72 14.23
N GLN A 399 -10.36 -13.83 14.50
CA GLN A 399 -10.56 -14.90 13.51
C GLN A 399 -11.63 -14.47 12.50
N CYS A 400 -11.21 -14.21 11.29
CA CYS A 400 -12.09 -13.82 10.18
C CYS A 400 -11.39 -14.10 8.85
N ARG A 401 -12.12 -13.99 7.75
CA ARG A 401 -11.50 -14.05 6.42
C ARG A 401 -10.71 -12.79 6.15
N GLY A 402 -9.39 -12.93 6.10
CA GLY A 402 -8.46 -11.86 5.77
C GLY A 402 -8.18 -11.79 4.26
N VAL A 403 -7.06 -11.17 3.92
CA VAL A 403 -6.65 -10.94 2.53
C VAL A 403 -6.15 -12.26 1.91
N ALA A 404 -6.55 -12.55 0.69
CA ALA A 404 -6.06 -13.70 -0.06
C ALA A 404 -4.56 -13.58 -0.36
N LYS A 405 -3.85 -14.71 -0.46
CA LYS A 405 -2.44 -14.71 -0.87
C LYS A 405 -2.27 -13.99 -2.21
N GLN A 406 -1.22 -13.16 -2.31
CA GLN A 406 -0.90 -12.36 -3.50
C GLN A 406 -1.99 -11.33 -3.90
N ALA A 407 -2.94 -11.01 -2.99
CA ALA A 407 -3.96 -10.00 -3.20
C ALA A 407 -3.81 -8.77 -2.29
N SER A 408 -2.64 -8.56 -1.69
CA SER A 408 -2.37 -7.39 -0.82
C SER A 408 -2.63 -6.06 -1.52
N LYS A 409 -2.35 -5.97 -2.81
CA LYS A 409 -2.61 -4.76 -3.60
C LYS A 409 -4.08 -4.51 -3.91
N SER A 410 -4.98 -5.45 -3.57
CA SER A 410 -6.43 -5.22 -3.67
C SER A 410 -6.96 -4.35 -2.53
N MET A 411 -6.18 -4.17 -1.47
CA MET A 411 -6.61 -3.39 -0.31
C MET A 411 -6.68 -1.90 -0.62
N CYS A 412 -7.88 -1.32 -0.44
CA CYS A 412 -8.12 0.10 -0.62
C CYS A 412 -9.04 0.62 0.49
N VAL A 413 -8.72 1.79 1.03
CA VAL A 413 -9.59 2.49 1.97
C VAL A 413 -10.38 3.55 1.22
N LEU A 414 -11.69 3.51 1.35
CA LEU A 414 -12.59 4.49 0.78
C LEU A 414 -13.70 4.82 1.79
N ALA A 415 -13.85 6.11 2.12
CA ALA A 415 -14.82 6.59 3.11
C ALA A 415 -14.76 5.80 4.44
N GLU A 416 -13.55 5.64 4.98
CA GLU A 416 -13.27 4.91 6.24
C GLU A 416 -13.62 3.41 6.22
N VAL A 417 -13.92 2.83 5.06
CA VAL A 417 -14.13 1.39 4.89
C VAL A 417 -12.97 0.79 4.11
N LEU A 418 -12.42 -0.31 4.59
CA LEU A 418 -11.37 -1.06 3.91
C LEU A 418 -11.99 -2.15 3.04
N TYR A 419 -11.75 -2.07 1.74
CA TYR A 419 -12.14 -3.06 0.74
C TYR A 419 -10.95 -3.93 0.37
N TYR A 420 -11.16 -5.23 0.22
CA TYR A 420 -10.10 -6.18 -0.17
C TYR A 420 -10.64 -7.49 -0.71
N LEU A 421 -9.81 -8.20 -1.47
CA LEU A 421 -10.11 -9.54 -1.92
C LEU A 421 -9.68 -10.57 -0.87
N SER A 422 -10.62 -11.39 -0.42
CA SER A 422 -10.40 -12.55 0.45
C SER A 422 -10.47 -13.86 -0.34
N PRO A 423 -10.09 -15.00 0.24
CA PRO A 423 -10.31 -16.31 -0.41
C PRO A 423 -11.77 -16.62 -0.74
N ASP A 424 -12.73 -16.00 -0.06
CA ASP A 424 -14.17 -16.27 -0.23
C ASP A 424 -14.88 -15.22 -1.11
N GLY A 425 -14.17 -14.21 -1.59
CA GLY A 425 -14.71 -13.10 -2.39
C GLY A 425 -14.30 -11.73 -1.86
N VAL A 426 -14.92 -10.67 -2.32
CA VAL A 426 -14.60 -9.30 -1.94
C VAL A 426 -15.28 -8.94 -0.62
N MET A 427 -14.48 -8.40 0.30
CA MET A 427 -14.89 -8.01 1.65
C MET A 427 -14.83 -6.50 1.83
N ALA A 428 -15.69 -6.00 2.72
CA ALA A 428 -15.65 -4.65 3.28
C ALA A 428 -15.51 -4.74 4.80
N TRP A 429 -14.57 -3.99 5.38
CA TRP A 429 -14.35 -3.90 6.81
C TRP A 429 -14.53 -2.45 7.29
N ASP A 430 -15.41 -2.26 8.27
CA ASP A 430 -15.84 -0.96 8.82
C ASP A 430 -15.48 -0.79 10.31
N GLY A 431 -14.50 -1.52 10.79
CA GLY A 431 -14.10 -1.50 12.21
C GLY A 431 -14.57 -2.72 13.00
N SER A 432 -15.57 -3.47 12.50
CA SER A 432 -16.14 -4.68 13.10
C SER A 432 -15.62 -5.96 12.41
N LEU A 433 -16.49 -6.89 12.07
CA LEU A 433 -16.13 -8.07 11.27
C LEU A 433 -16.29 -7.78 9.78
N PRO A 434 -15.41 -8.31 8.93
CA PRO A 434 -15.53 -8.14 7.49
C PRO A 434 -16.84 -8.70 6.95
N VAL A 435 -17.52 -7.95 6.08
CA VAL A 435 -18.75 -8.35 5.41
C VAL A 435 -18.47 -8.59 3.93
N LYS A 436 -18.98 -9.71 3.40
CA LYS A 436 -18.86 -10.04 1.99
C LYS A 436 -19.81 -9.17 1.15
N ILE A 437 -19.24 -8.46 0.17
CA ILE A 437 -19.99 -7.57 -0.73
C ILE A 437 -20.15 -8.13 -2.15
N SER A 438 -19.49 -9.24 -2.47
CA SER A 438 -19.54 -9.88 -3.79
C SER A 438 -20.60 -10.99 -3.89
N GLY A 439 -21.70 -10.89 -3.11
CA GLY A 439 -22.75 -11.93 -3.10
C GLY A 439 -23.48 -12.10 -4.44
N GLY A 440 -23.60 -11.04 -5.21
CA GLY A 440 -24.20 -11.06 -6.56
C GLY A 440 -23.24 -11.47 -7.68
N LEU A 441 -21.97 -11.70 -7.41
CA LEU A 441 -20.99 -12.15 -8.40
C LEU A 441 -20.84 -13.68 -8.35
N ASP A 442 -20.42 -14.28 -9.45
CA ASP A 442 -20.04 -15.69 -9.44
C ASP A 442 -18.71 -15.84 -8.68
N ASN A 443 -18.82 -16.23 -7.41
CA ASN A 443 -17.66 -16.37 -6.54
C ASN A 443 -16.81 -17.62 -6.83
N THR A 444 -17.23 -18.51 -7.71
CA THR A 444 -16.48 -19.73 -8.02
C THR A 444 -15.13 -19.44 -8.64
N TRP A 445 -15.05 -18.42 -9.48
CA TRP A 445 -13.81 -17.97 -10.09
C TRP A 445 -13.02 -16.99 -9.21
N LEU A 446 -13.63 -16.32 -8.21
CA LEU A 446 -12.93 -15.50 -7.22
C LEU A 446 -12.08 -16.36 -6.27
N MET A 447 -12.48 -17.60 -6.03
CA MET A 447 -11.67 -18.55 -5.26
C MET A 447 -10.41 -18.90 -6.06
N ASN A 448 -9.23 -18.75 -5.46
CA ASN A 448 -7.93 -19.01 -6.08
C ASN A 448 -7.42 -17.93 -7.07
N VAL A 449 -7.95 -16.73 -7.04
CA VAL A 449 -7.38 -15.59 -7.77
C VAL A 449 -5.94 -15.35 -7.29
N ARG A 450 -5.03 -15.17 -8.26
CA ARG A 450 -3.64 -14.81 -8.01
C ARG A 450 -3.35 -13.46 -8.65
N GLY A 451 -2.92 -12.51 -7.82
CA GLY A 451 -2.56 -11.18 -8.30
C GLY A 451 -3.77 -10.28 -8.56
N ALA A 452 -4.41 -9.81 -7.51
CA ALA A 452 -5.44 -8.78 -7.59
C ALA A 452 -4.86 -7.41 -7.23
N VAL A 453 -5.28 -6.38 -7.97
CA VAL A 453 -4.87 -4.99 -7.76
C VAL A 453 -6.11 -4.12 -7.63
N GLY A 454 -6.15 -3.28 -6.60
CA GLY A 454 -7.24 -2.36 -6.34
C GLY A 454 -6.86 -0.90 -6.52
N GLY A 455 -7.88 -0.09 -6.72
CA GLY A 455 -7.78 1.37 -6.75
C GLY A 455 -9.11 1.99 -6.36
N VAL A 456 -9.10 3.25 -6.00
CA VAL A 456 -10.32 3.99 -5.66
C VAL A 456 -10.38 5.29 -6.45
N LEU A 457 -11.59 5.64 -6.88
CA LEU A 457 -11.85 6.91 -7.53
C LEU A 457 -13.29 7.35 -7.21
N ASP A 458 -13.45 8.55 -6.69
CA ASP A 458 -14.72 9.07 -6.15
C ASP A 458 -15.31 8.08 -5.11
N THR A 459 -16.52 7.59 -5.37
CA THR A 459 -17.23 6.63 -4.51
C THR A 459 -17.07 5.19 -4.96
N ARG A 460 -16.08 4.89 -5.81
CA ARG A 460 -15.93 3.58 -6.45
C ARG A 460 -14.63 2.90 -6.08
N TYR A 461 -14.76 1.63 -5.77
CA TYR A 461 -13.64 0.71 -5.59
C TYR A 461 -13.47 -0.10 -6.88
N TYR A 462 -12.31 -0.01 -7.49
CA TYR A 462 -11.88 -0.75 -8.68
C TYR A 462 -11.08 -1.95 -8.25
N LEU A 463 -11.38 -3.10 -8.82
CA LEU A 463 -10.67 -4.35 -8.56
C LEU A 463 -10.34 -5.04 -9.87
N HIS A 464 -9.06 -5.00 -10.23
CA HIS A 464 -8.52 -5.76 -11.35
C HIS A 464 -8.01 -7.11 -10.88
N LEU A 465 -8.35 -8.17 -11.61
CA LEU A 465 -7.93 -9.53 -11.29
C LEU A 465 -7.84 -10.42 -12.53
N ARG A 466 -7.06 -11.48 -12.43
CA ARG A 466 -6.96 -12.53 -13.44
C ARG A 466 -7.82 -13.71 -13.03
N VAL A 467 -8.68 -14.17 -13.94
CA VAL A 467 -9.55 -15.33 -13.70
C VAL A 467 -8.71 -16.61 -13.71
N PRO A 468 -8.72 -17.40 -12.63
CA PRO A 468 -7.94 -18.63 -12.55
C PRO A 468 -8.35 -19.64 -13.63
N GLY A 469 -7.36 -20.23 -14.31
CA GLY A 469 -7.60 -21.25 -15.34
C GLY A 469 -8.14 -20.74 -16.67
N ARG A 470 -8.35 -19.44 -16.79
CA ARG A 470 -8.69 -18.74 -18.04
C ARG A 470 -7.62 -17.70 -18.34
N ASN A 471 -7.34 -17.45 -19.61
CA ASN A 471 -6.47 -16.34 -20.00
C ASN A 471 -7.29 -15.04 -20.12
N GLU A 472 -8.05 -14.73 -19.07
CA GLU A 472 -9.02 -13.64 -19.02
C GLU A 472 -8.74 -12.78 -17.79
N THR A 473 -8.83 -11.48 -17.97
CA THR A 473 -8.72 -10.49 -16.91
C THR A 473 -10.03 -9.72 -16.79
N ARG A 474 -10.43 -9.38 -15.58
CA ARG A 474 -11.64 -8.60 -15.32
C ARG A 474 -11.32 -7.37 -14.48
N LEU A 475 -11.95 -6.27 -14.81
CA LEU A 475 -11.95 -5.04 -14.04
C LEU A 475 -13.35 -4.81 -13.46
N LEU A 476 -13.53 -5.24 -12.23
CA LEU A 476 -14.77 -5.04 -11.49
C LEU A 476 -14.76 -3.70 -10.79
N VAL A 477 -15.89 -3.03 -10.78
CA VAL A 477 -16.07 -1.71 -10.13
C VAL A 477 -17.26 -1.78 -9.19
N TYR A 478 -17.03 -1.45 -7.93
CA TYR A 478 -18.08 -1.40 -6.90
C TYR A 478 -18.39 0.04 -6.53
N ASP A 479 -19.62 0.47 -6.78
CA ASP A 479 -20.14 1.75 -6.29
C ASP A 479 -20.57 1.59 -4.83
N THR A 480 -19.87 2.25 -3.92
CA THR A 480 -20.06 2.08 -2.48
C THR A 480 -21.34 2.76 -1.98
N GLU A 481 -21.79 3.83 -2.63
CA GLU A 481 -23.02 4.53 -2.27
C GLU A 481 -24.27 3.77 -2.74
N ARG A 482 -24.21 3.24 -3.97
CA ARG A 482 -25.33 2.52 -4.60
C ARG A 482 -25.31 1.02 -4.28
N ARG A 483 -24.16 0.50 -3.82
CA ARG A 483 -23.93 -0.92 -3.56
C ARG A 483 -24.14 -1.77 -4.83
N LEU A 484 -23.70 -1.24 -5.96
CA LEU A 484 -23.82 -1.87 -7.27
C LEU A 484 -22.45 -2.27 -7.79
N TRP A 485 -22.40 -3.46 -8.39
CA TRP A 485 -21.25 -3.91 -9.18
C TRP A 485 -21.44 -3.59 -10.65
N HIS A 486 -20.38 -3.29 -11.35
CA HIS A 486 -20.29 -3.25 -12.80
C HIS A 486 -18.91 -3.70 -13.24
N GLU A 487 -18.77 -3.91 -14.55
CA GLU A 487 -17.52 -4.34 -15.14
C GLU A 487 -17.11 -3.37 -16.24
N GLU A 488 -15.84 -3.01 -16.23
CA GLU A 488 -15.19 -2.27 -17.30
C GLU A 488 -14.25 -3.20 -18.05
N ASP A 489 -13.95 -2.87 -19.32
CA ASP A 489 -12.92 -3.58 -20.05
C ASP A 489 -11.54 -3.26 -19.45
N THR A 490 -10.67 -4.22 -19.56
CA THR A 490 -9.27 -4.01 -19.34
C THR A 490 -8.68 -3.59 -20.68
N ALA A 491 -7.99 -2.45 -20.73
CA ALA A 491 -7.33 -2.00 -21.96
C ALA A 491 -6.18 -2.94 -22.39
N ALA A 492 -5.93 -4.01 -21.64
CA ALA A 492 -4.81 -4.91 -21.79
C ALA A 492 -4.93 -5.89 -22.93
N GLU A 493 -3.81 -6.15 -23.54
CA GLU A 493 -3.62 -7.36 -24.34
C GLU A 493 -3.70 -8.61 -23.45
N GLU A 494 -4.21 -9.73 -24.00
CA GLU A 494 -4.46 -10.99 -23.29
C GLU A 494 -3.24 -11.57 -22.54
N ASN A 495 -2.03 -11.08 -22.81
CA ASN A 495 -0.77 -11.56 -22.27
C ASN A 495 -0.05 -10.57 -21.33
N ALA A 496 -0.72 -9.55 -20.83
CA ALA A 496 -0.10 -8.59 -19.92
C ALA A 496 0.52 -9.28 -18.70
N SER A 497 1.81 -9.02 -18.45
CA SER A 497 2.60 -9.70 -17.42
C SER A 497 2.42 -9.13 -16.01
N GLY A 498 1.63 -8.06 -15.85
CA GLY A 498 1.39 -7.44 -14.57
C GLY A 498 0.40 -6.28 -14.64
N TRP A 499 0.00 -5.79 -13.47
CA TRP A 499 -0.93 -4.68 -13.29
C TRP A 499 -0.53 -3.84 -12.10
N ALA A 500 -0.76 -2.55 -12.21
CA ALA A 500 -0.59 -1.63 -11.10
C ALA A 500 -1.68 -0.57 -11.15
N MET A 501 -2.14 -0.14 -9.98
CA MET A 501 -3.08 0.97 -9.82
C MET A 501 -2.59 1.93 -8.75
N CYS A 502 -2.87 3.20 -8.94
CA CYS A 502 -2.60 4.25 -7.97
C CYS A 502 -3.69 5.31 -8.03
N SER A 503 -4.28 5.59 -6.87
CA SER A 503 -5.32 6.60 -6.71
C SER A 503 -4.73 7.89 -6.18
N THR A 504 -5.11 9.03 -6.75
CA THR A 504 -4.64 10.35 -6.33
C THR A 504 -5.74 11.19 -5.69
N GLY A 505 -6.95 10.62 -5.53
CA GLY A 505 -8.14 11.34 -5.10
C GLY A 505 -8.86 12.09 -6.22
N ARG A 506 -8.18 12.38 -7.32
CA ARG A 506 -8.75 13.05 -8.50
C ARG A 506 -8.74 12.16 -9.73
N GLN A 507 -7.75 11.27 -9.85
CA GLN A 507 -7.58 10.32 -10.95
C GLN A 507 -7.21 8.95 -10.42
N LEU A 508 -7.51 7.92 -11.21
CA LEU A 508 -7.00 6.58 -11.02
C LEU A 508 -6.06 6.26 -12.17
N TYR A 509 -4.78 6.09 -11.83
CA TYR A 509 -3.78 5.60 -12.77
C TYR A 509 -3.81 4.07 -12.80
N GLN A 510 -3.78 3.52 -14.01
CA GLN A 510 -3.79 2.09 -14.25
C GLN A 510 -2.70 1.74 -15.27
N TRP A 511 -1.84 0.81 -14.93
CA TRP A 511 -0.90 0.22 -15.89
C TRP A 511 -1.40 -1.15 -16.32
N ASP A 512 -1.45 -1.38 -17.63
CA ASP A 512 -2.04 -2.58 -18.26
C ASP A 512 -1.01 -3.58 -18.78
N GLY A 513 0.25 -3.41 -18.44
CA GLY A 513 1.37 -4.21 -18.93
C GLY A 513 2.13 -3.55 -20.09
N VAL A 514 1.56 -2.55 -20.74
CA VAL A 514 2.15 -1.82 -21.88
C VAL A 514 2.06 -0.31 -21.70
N ASN A 515 0.91 0.19 -21.26
CA ASN A 515 0.63 1.61 -21.15
C ASN A 515 0.16 1.99 -19.74
N LEU A 516 0.50 3.19 -19.34
CA LEU A 516 -0.10 3.86 -18.20
C LEU A 516 -1.29 4.70 -18.66
N TRP A 517 -2.45 4.42 -18.09
CA TRP A 517 -3.70 5.11 -18.37
C TRP A 517 -4.14 5.96 -17.19
N ALA A 518 -4.77 7.12 -17.47
CA ALA A 518 -5.56 7.86 -16.50
C ALA A 518 -7.05 7.57 -16.75
N THR A 519 -7.72 7.08 -15.72
CA THR A 519 -9.18 6.91 -15.70
C THR A 519 -9.78 8.20 -15.20
N GLU A 520 -10.72 8.76 -15.98
CA GLU A 520 -11.40 10.03 -15.67
C GLU A 520 -10.47 11.23 -15.63
N PRO A 521 -9.99 11.66 -16.80
CA PRO A 521 -9.29 12.93 -16.92
C PRO A 521 -10.19 14.05 -16.41
N GLU A 522 -9.69 14.85 -15.48
CA GLU A 522 -10.43 15.73 -14.58
C GLU A 522 -11.22 16.84 -15.23
N ARG A 523 -10.89 17.30 -16.42
CA ARG A 523 -11.48 18.50 -16.99
C ARG A 523 -11.91 18.34 -18.45
N GLU A 524 -13.09 18.90 -18.77
CA GLU A 524 -13.49 19.09 -20.17
C GLU A 524 -12.49 19.97 -20.94
N ALA A 525 -11.82 20.92 -20.27
CA ALA A 525 -10.80 21.79 -20.87
C ALA A 525 -9.55 21.02 -21.33
N ASP A 526 -9.12 20.01 -20.57
CA ASP A 526 -7.99 19.16 -20.99
C ASP A 526 -8.34 18.24 -22.15
N ARG A 527 -9.64 18.04 -22.41
CA ARG A 527 -10.14 17.30 -23.56
C ARG A 527 -10.12 18.13 -24.85
N ASP A 528 -10.02 19.46 -24.75
CA ASP A 528 -10.12 20.37 -25.90
C ASP A 528 -8.80 20.65 -26.61
N THR A 529 -7.65 20.31 -26.01
CA THR A 529 -6.37 20.39 -26.72
C THR A 529 -6.24 19.24 -27.73
N ASP A 530 -5.66 19.52 -28.90
CA ASP A 530 -5.47 18.49 -29.93
C ASP A 530 -4.63 17.30 -29.44
N THR A 531 -3.67 17.56 -28.54
CA THR A 531 -2.83 16.52 -27.92
C THR A 531 -3.62 15.67 -26.93
N ALA A 532 -4.51 16.26 -26.13
CA ALA A 532 -5.36 15.52 -25.20
C ALA A 532 -6.37 14.65 -25.96
N LYS A 533 -6.94 15.14 -27.07
CA LYS A 533 -7.83 14.37 -27.94
C LYS A 533 -7.13 13.20 -28.61
N ALA A 534 -5.88 13.35 -29.00
CA ALA A 534 -5.09 12.29 -29.63
C ALA A 534 -4.81 11.11 -28.67
N ASN A 535 -4.72 11.37 -27.37
CA ASN A 535 -4.41 10.38 -26.35
C ASN A 535 -5.65 9.75 -25.69
N LEU A 536 -6.87 10.22 -26.04
CA LEU A 536 -8.11 9.60 -25.56
C LEU A 536 -8.46 8.34 -26.36
N GLU A 537 -9.04 7.37 -25.70
CA GLU A 537 -9.71 6.24 -26.38
C GLU A 537 -10.71 6.78 -27.40
N GLN A 538 -10.54 6.40 -28.67
CA GLN A 538 -11.36 6.90 -29.77
C GLN A 538 -12.79 6.33 -29.73
N LYS A 539 -12.95 5.11 -29.27
CA LYS A 539 -14.25 4.42 -29.20
C LYS A 539 -14.30 3.50 -27.99
N VAL A 540 -15.25 3.74 -27.12
CA VAL A 540 -15.58 2.84 -26.02
C VAL A 540 -16.67 1.89 -26.50
N GLY A 541 -16.35 0.58 -26.62
CA GLY A 541 -17.34 -0.47 -26.85
C GLY A 541 -18.08 -0.77 -25.56
N PHE A 542 -19.40 -0.92 -25.60
CA PHE A 542 -20.20 -1.23 -24.43
C PHE A 542 -21.17 -2.39 -24.70
N GLU A 543 -21.47 -3.15 -23.65
CA GLU A 543 -22.44 -4.26 -23.69
C GLU A 543 -23.07 -4.44 -22.31
N ALA A 544 -24.39 -4.74 -22.31
CA ALA A 544 -25.09 -5.15 -21.09
C ALA A 544 -26.18 -6.15 -21.46
N VAL A 545 -26.26 -7.26 -20.73
CA VAL A 545 -27.27 -8.33 -20.90
C VAL A 545 -28.15 -8.34 -19.66
N SER A 546 -29.43 -8.05 -19.80
CA SER A 546 -30.39 -8.03 -18.69
C SER A 546 -30.59 -9.41 -18.05
N GLY A 547 -31.13 -9.45 -16.84
CA GLY A 547 -31.80 -10.62 -16.32
C GLY A 547 -33.01 -11.02 -17.16
N ASP A 548 -33.71 -12.08 -16.77
CA ASP A 548 -34.91 -12.56 -17.44
C ASP A 548 -36.06 -11.57 -17.25
N ILE A 549 -36.56 -10.99 -18.32
CA ILE A 549 -37.65 -10.03 -18.35
C ILE A 549 -38.97 -10.77 -18.56
N GLY A 550 -39.73 -10.94 -17.49
CA GLY A 550 -41.06 -11.55 -17.49
C GLY A 550 -42.20 -10.55 -17.32
N LEU A 551 -41.88 -9.28 -16.96
CA LEU A 551 -42.82 -8.19 -16.72
C LEU A 551 -43.87 -8.50 -15.65
N ASN A 552 -43.53 -9.36 -14.67
CA ASN A 552 -44.42 -9.88 -13.63
C ASN A 552 -45.68 -10.60 -14.19
N ILE A 553 -45.64 -11.13 -15.40
CA ILE A 553 -46.73 -11.90 -16.02
C ILE A 553 -46.26 -13.33 -16.21
N PRO A 554 -46.70 -14.27 -15.38
CA PRO A 554 -46.31 -15.68 -15.46
C PRO A 554 -47.09 -16.45 -16.54
N ALA A 555 -47.17 -15.91 -17.72
CA ALA A 555 -47.84 -16.51 -18.87
C ALA A 555 -47.15 -16.07 -20.15
N ASP A 556 -47.26 -16.89 -21.17
CA ASP A 556 -46.75 -16.56 -22.50
C ASP A 556 -47.37 -15.27 -23.02
N LYS A 557 -46.49 -14.38 -23.45
CA LYS A 557 -46.84 -13.05 -23.95
C LYS A 557 -46.07 -12.72 -25.23
N TYR A 558 -46.52 -11.68 -25.91
CA TYR A 558 -45.81 -11.10 -27.05
C TYR A 558 -45.34 -9.71 -26.69
N ILE A 559 -44.04 -9.48 -26.63
CA ILE A 559 -43.45 -8.14 -26.56
C ILE A 559 -43.26 -7.69 -28.02
N ASN A 560 -44.01 -6.69 -28.46
CA ASN A 560 -44.06 -6.28 -29.85
C ASN A 560 -43.29 -4.98 -30.14
N ARG A 561 -42.82 -4.27 -29.12
CA ARG A 561 -42.00 -3.08 -29.26
C ARG A 561 -41.13 -2.86 -28.02
N VAL A 562 -39.90 -2.47 -28.28
CA VAL A 562 -38.96 -1.96 -27.27
C VAL A 562 -38.61 -0.53 -27.62
N PHE A 563 -38.71 0.37 -26.65
CA PHE A 563 -38.33 1.77 -26.81
C PHE A 563 -37.20 2.08 -25.86
N LEU A 564 -36.09 2.59 -26.39
CA LEU A 564 -35.02 3.15 -25.61
C LEU A 564 -35.09 4.69 -25.60
N ARG A 565 -34.98 5.32 -24.44
CA ARG A 565 -34.72 6.74 -24.34
C ARG A 565 -33.25 6.92 -23.97
N VAL A 566 -32.48 7.46 -24.91
CA VAL A 566 -31.03 7.53 -24.83
C VAL A 566 -30.59 8.95 -25.02
N ASP A 567 -29.65 9.38 -24.20
CA ASP A 567 -28.84 10.57 -24.43
C ASP A 567 -27.51 10.15 -25.02
N ALA A 568 -27.11 10.72 -26.12
CA ALA A 568 -25.75 10.59 -26.64
C ALA A 568 -24.88 11.70 -26.06
N LEU A 569 -23.76 11.34 -25.48
CA LEU A 569 -22.72 12.26 -25.05
C LEU A 569 -21.71 12.51 -26.16
N THR A 570 -21.54 11.50 -27.05
CA THR A 570 -20.78 11.56 -28.30
C THR A 570 -21.54 10.82 -29.38
N TYR A 571 -21.09 10.92 -30.67
CA TYR A 571 -21.60 10.05 -31.72
C TYR A 571 -21.53 8.59 -31.29
N SER A 572 -22.67 7.94 -31.23
CA SER A 572 -22.79 6.58 -30.72
C SER A 572 -23.65 5.71 -31.61
N VAL A 573 -23.37 4.42 -31.65
CA VAL A 573 -24.17 3.42 -32.31
C VAL A 573 -24.66 2.45 -31.26
N VAL A 574 -25.99 2.21 -31.25
CA VAL A 574 -26.63 1.29 -30.29
C VAL A 574 -27.31 0.18 -31.09
N GLU A 575 -27.00 -1.05 -30.77
CA GLU A 575 -27.67 -2.26 -31.27
C GLU A 575 -28.41 -2.94 -30.12
N LEU A 576 -29.63 -3.39 -30.38
CA LEU A 576 -30.44 -4.14 -29.44
C LEU A 576 -30.66 -5.55 -29.97
N GLN A 577 -30.45 -6.54 -29.11
CA GLN A 577 -30.71 -7.95 -29.38
C GLN A 577 -31.64 -8.53 -28.31
N ALA A 578 -32.37 -9.56 -28.65
CA ALA A 578 -33.18 -10.35 -27.73
C ALA A 578 -32.81 -11.83 -27.80
N SER A 579 -32.98 -12.52 -26.68
CA SER A 579 -32.93 -13.98 -26.57
C SER A 579 -34.16 -14.41 -25.80
N TYR A 580 -34.94 -15.32 -26.38
CA TYR A 580 -36.17 -15.86 -25.82
C TYR A 580 -35.85 -17.18 -25.11
N GLU A 581 -36.21 -17.30 -23.83
CA GLU A 581 -36.07 -18.52 -23.02
C GLU A 581 -34.70 -19.21 -23.11
N GLY A 582 -33.62 -18.37 -23.18
CA GLY A 582 -32.24 -18.86 -23.31
C GLY A 582 -31.84 -19.32 -24.70
N GLY A 583 -32.65 -19.05 -25.72
CA GLY A 583 -32.36 -19.35 -27.12
C GLY A 583 -31.28 -18.45 -27.73
N ALA A 584 -31.13 -18.56 -29.07
CA ALA A 584 -30.15 -17.75 -29.81
C ALA A 584 -30.47 -16.26 -29.75
N TRP A 585 -29.41 -15.42 -29.84
CA TRP A 585 -29.56 -13.98 -29.90
C TRP A 585 -30.05 -13.51 -31.28
N GLU A 586 -31.13 -12.76 -31.30
CA GLU A 586 -31.68 -12.14 -32.49
C GLU A 586 -31.53 -10.62 -32.44
N THR A 587 -31.07 -10.02 -33.54
CA THR A 587 -30.96 -8.56 -33.64
C THR A 587 -32.32 -7.93 -33.86
N LEU A 588 -32.79 -7.14 -32.90
CA LEU A 588 -34.02 -6.37 -33.00
C LEU A 588 -33.84 -5.11 -33.86
N GLY A 589 -32.66 -4.53 -33.86
CA GLY A 589 -32.32 -3.37 -34.66
C GLY A 589 -31.10 -2.61 -34.18
N GLN A 590 -30.66 -1.69 -35.01
CA GLN A 590 -29.51 -0.80 -34.76
C GLN A 590 -29.90 0.64 -35.06
N ALA A 591 -29.38 1.58 -34.29
CA ALA A 591 -29.62 2.99 -34.48
C ALA A 591 -28.35 3.82 -34.18
N ALA A 592 -28.13 4.86 -34.99
CA ALA A 592 -27.17 5.91 -34.68
C ALA A 592 -27.82 6.95 -33.74
N VAL A 593 -27.13 7.31 -32.68
CA VAL A 593 -27.58 8.27 -31.68
C VAL A 593 -26.61 9.47 -31.70
N LEU A 594 -27.17 10.65 -32.00
CA LEU A 594 -26.37 11.87 -32.23
C LEU A 594 -26.65 12.97 -31.19
N ASN A 595 -27.82 12.92 -30.55
CA ASN A 595 -28.32 14.01 -29.75
C ASN A 595 -28.85 13.54 -28.38
N LYS A 596 -28.94 14.48 -27.45
CA LYS A 596 -29.71 14.29 -26.21
C LYS A 596 -31.17 14.03 -26.55
N TYR A 597 -31.86 13.24 -25.69
CA TYR A 597 -33.29 12.92 -25.80
C TYR A 597 -33.67 12.12 -27.08
N THR A 598 -32.78 11.29 -27.56
CA THR A 598 -33.12 10.43 -28.70
C THR A 598 -34.04 9.30 -28.24
N ARG A 599 -35.13 9.10 -28.97
CA ARG A 599 -36.01 7.94 -28.80
C ARG A 599 -35.69 6.93 -29.89
N VAL A 600 -35.14 5.80 -29.53
CA VAL A 600 -34.92 4.68 -30.41
C VAL A 600 -36.15 3.77 -30.30
N ASN A 601 -36.85 3.60 -31.43
CA ASN A 601 -38.01 2.70 -31.54
C ASN A 601 -37.63 1.58 -32.47
N LEU A 602 -37.57 0.37 -31.93
CA LEU A 602 -37.18 -0.83 -32.67
C LEU A 602 -38.40 -1.76 -32.79
N PRO A 603 -39.16 -1.72 -33.93
CA PRO A 603 -40.16 -2.69 -34.21
C PRO A 603 -39.52 -4.01 -34.67
N PHE A 604 -40.02 -5.11 -34.15
CA PHE A 604 -39.57 -6.44 -34.52
C PHE A 604 -40.75 -7.42 -34.60
N VAL A 605 -40.53 -8.58 -35.17
CA VAL A 605 -41.55 -9.64 -35.18
C VAL A 605 -41.54 -10.32 -33.81
N PRO A 606 -42.64 -10.21 -33.05
CA PRO A 606 -42.65 -10.76 -31.70
C PRO A 606 -42.79 -12.28 -31.72
N GLU A 607 -42.01 -12.95 -30.91
CA GLU A 607 -42.20 -14.36 -30.59
C GLU A 607 -43.04 -14.53 -29.32
N ARG A 608 -43.73 -15.65 -29.21
CA ARG A 608 -44.48 -16.04 -28.02
C ARG A 608 -43.50 -16.62 -26.99
N HIS A 609 -43.39 -16.01 -25.81
CA HIS A 609 -42.45 -16.41 -24.78
C HIS A 609 -42.98 -16.09 -23.38
N ASP A 610 -42.44 -16.77 -22.36
CA ASP A 610 -42.61 -16.41 -20.96
C ASP A 610 -41.57 -15.36 -20.54
N THR A 611 -40.28 -15.60 -20.80
CA THR A 611 -39.19 -14.65 -20.48
C THR A 611 -38.35 -14.33 -21.71
N MET A 612 -37.76 -13.13 -21.71
CA MET A 612 -36.72 -12.76 -22.67
C MET A 612 -35.61 -12.02 -22.00
N ARG A 613 -34.39 -12.10 -22.55
CA ARG A 613 -33.25 -11.26 -22.21
C ARG A 613 -33.00 -10.21 -23.27
N LEU A 614 -32.63 -9.02 -22.87
CA LEU A 614 -32.18 -7.96 -23.75
C LEU A 614 -30.67 -7.77 -23.65
N ARG A 615 -30.03 -7.66 -24.81
CA ARG A 615 -28.65 -7.26 -24.94
C ARG A 615 -28.58 -5.89 -25.59
N ILE A 616 -28.03 -4.92 -24.87
CA ILE A 616 -27.71 -3.57 -25.36
C ILE A 616 -26.23 -3.54 -25.62
N LYS A 617 -25.79 -3.38 -26.86
CA LYS A 617 -24.38 -3.24 -27.21
C LYS A 617 -24.15 -2.12 -28.20
N GLY A 618 -22.92 -1.66 -28.29
CA GLY A 618 -22.59 -0.59 -29.21
C GLY A 618 -21.24 0.04 -29.00
N THR A 619 -21.04 1.23 -29.56
CA THR A 619 -19.83 2.02 -29.43
C THR A 619 -20.16 3.49 -29.20
N GLY A 620 -19.34 4.18 -28.40
CA GLY A 620 -19.51 5.60 -28.08
C GLY A 620 -19.87 5.82 -26.60
N GLN A 621 -20.47 6.95 -26.29
CA GLN A 621 -20.87 7.33 -24.94
C GLN A 621 -22.36 7.63 -24.90
N ILE A 622 -23.10 6.86 -24.13
CA ILE A 622 -24.55 6.99 -23.99
C ILE A 622 -24.99 6.93 -22.52
N ALA A 623 -26.16 7.50 -22.27
CA ALA A 623 -26.92 7.26 -21.05
C ALA A 623 -28.33 6.77 -21.43
N VAL A 624 -28.68 5.53 -21.08
CA VAL A 624 -30.01 4.96 -21.27
C VAL A 624 -30.87 5.39 -20.09
N ARG A 625 -31.80 6.29 -20.32
CA ARG A 625 -32.71 6.84 -19.29
C ARG A 625 -33.87 5.90 -18.97
N SER A 626 -34.37 5.21 -19.97
CA SER A 626 -35.43 4.22 -19.77
C SER A 626 -35.55 3.23 -20.91
N ILE A 627 -36.00 2.05 -20.55
CA ILE A 627 -36.46 1.01 -21.48
C ILE A 627 -37.96 0.83 -21.28
N ALA A 628 -38.75 0.95 -22.33
CA ALA A 628 -40.17 0.75 -22.26
C ALA A 628 -40.60 -0.39 -23.21
N PHE A 629 -41.50 -1.23 -22.71
CA PHE A 629 -42.02 -2.39 -23.41
C PHE A 629 -43.48 -2.17 -23.73
N SER A 630 -43.90 -2.59 -24.94
CA SER A 630 -45.30 -2.75 -25.28
C SER A 630 -45.57 -4.23 -25.53
N MET A 631 -46.54 -4.79 -24.87
CA MET A 631 -46.84 -6.21 -24.90
C MET A 631 -48.30 -6.49 -25.17
N ALA A 632 -48.58 -7.69 -25.68
CA ALA A 632 -49.90 -8.27 -25.81
C ALA A 632 -49.90 -9.63 -25.08
N GLU A 633 -50.85 -9.87 -24.22
CA GLU A 633 -51.02 -11.16 -23.57
C GLU A 633 -51.55 -12.21 -24.55
N SER A 634 -50.90 -13.38 -24.56
CA SER A 634 -51.44 -14.55 -25.26
C SER A 634 -52.52 -15.16 -24.39
N ARG A 635 -53.74 -15.25 -24.91
CA ARG A 635 -54.75 -16.08 -24.25
C ARG A 635 -54.33 -17.54 -24.38
N GLY A 636 -54.02 -18.17 -23.24
CA GLY A 636 -53.82 -19.61 -23.19
C GLY A 636 -54.99 -20.32 -23.88
N ASN A 637 -54.72 -21.31 -24.75
CA ASN A 637 -55.75 -22.19 -25.26
C ASN A 637 -56.47 -22.77 -24.04
N ARG A 638 -57.71 -22.36 -23.79
CA ARG A 638 -58.62 -23.15 -22.98
C ARG A 638 -58.75 -24.48 -23.69
N VAL A 639 -58.08 -25.49 -23.18
CA VAL A 639 -58.44 -26.86 -23.51
C VAL A 639 -59.89 -26.99 -23.07
N ALA A 640 -60.79 -27.01 -24.05
CA ALA A 640 -62.16 -27.29 -23.78
C ALA A 640 -62.19 -28.67 -23.10
N GLY A 641 -62.48 -28.69 -21.81
CA GLY A 641 -62.70 -29.90 -21.08
C GLY A 641 -63.87 -30.66 -21.78
N GLY A 642 -63.54 -31.69 -22.50
CA GLY A 642 -64.52 -32.60 -22.97
C GLY A 642 -65.20 -33.30 -21.82
N GLU A 643 -66.46 -33.00 -21.57
CA GLU A 643 -67.27 -33.81 -20.68
C GLU A 643 -67.25 -35.29 -21.19
N PRO A 644 -67.07 -36.26 -20.32
CA PRO A 644 -67.19 -37.64 -20.67
C PRO A 644 -68.66 -37.86 -21.00
N LYS A 645 -68.98 -38.19 -22.28
CA LYS A 645 -70.27 -38.73 -22.64
C LYS A 645 -70.48 -40.08 -21.92
N ARG A 646 -71.48 -40.13 -21.09
CA ARG A 646 -72.08 -41.41 -20.65
C ARG A 646 -72.65 -42.25 -21.82
#